data_7bcf2c73682f7a5e17afd1a3bd7569b6
#
_entry.id   7bcf2c73682f7a5e17afd1a3bd7569b6
#
_cell.length_a   1.000
_cell.length_b   1.000
_cell.length_c   1.000
_cell.angle_alpha   90.00
_cell.angle_beta   90.00
_cell.angle_gamma   90.00
#
_symmetry.space_group_name_H-M   'P 1'
#
loop_
_entity.id
_entity.type
_entity.pdbx_description
1 polymer ?
#
loop_
_entity_poly.entity_id
_entity_poly.type
_entity_poly.pdbx_seq_one_letter_code
_entity_poly.pdbx_strand_id
1 'polypeptide(L)'
;MKNNLIRITLMSCLLCLFIGRETFAADQQTITSGDWKIVYNNDTKTCDFIHKGKTILAGVFVQAKDKDQLLRSTEYGQPTFSEEAVDDVFGAGHKYTFTYAGQEGAPSLQQLFYFYPDKSYFLTEAFILSEAGTSSNYIAPVVTETVNSFLNTNTSNRVLSVPFDNDAWIGYSSLALSVDSVSFEVTSFYCGDTREGLVIGSVEHDTWKTGVRYSTSGNQKVNRLECFGGISHRVTHDIDATGAKAHGSISGTKLKSPKLLIGMFDDWREGLEAYGEANALIAPPRKWSKGNIFGWNSWGAMAEKLNYEGVLDVSDYISTNLQPNNFTNDGTAYVILDSYWDNLTDTQLKSFAERCVANGQVPGIYWAPFSDWGENGSRTMEGSNYKYGEAYLYVNGQPKKIASRALDPTHPGTRQRMSYFINRFKDLGYKYIKFDFLNNAILEADSYYDKNVTTGVQAYNSGMKYLTELCGDDLFMALSIAPAFPAQYGNSRRISCDAWGAKEDTEYVMNGLSYGWWLDKVYNFNDADHLVLHREDYNEDENRMRITSGVITGTYILGDNFSQKGTCLGEPAARQKAEKFATNAEVNEIARIGKSFYPVEGAKASGKNSFGRNRGENLFMLDTEDYLYVAAFNYKDLAFSENIKLSRLGIASSDVKGIKELWTGQDVSLQGEEIPVSLPEYGVKLYKIEKKGTGTGVSGLTAPDKKITGWVKDDHLFIQSEETLKGLFIYSAQGTLVKKLPALYPQARYDINIADLPKGMFLVQAVTSVQESECLKFVK
;
A
#
# COMPACT_ATOMS: atom_id res chain seq x y z
N MET A 1 28.37 53.11 -65.73
CA MET A 1 28.76 53.58 -64.39
C MET A 1 28.32 52.53 -63.38
N LYS A 2 29.26 52.02 -62.67
CA LYS A 2 29.21 50.82 -61.81
C LYS A 2 28.54 51.11 -60.48
N ASN A 3 27.61 50.28 -60.06
CA ASN A 3 27.19 50.19 -58.68
C ASN A 3 27.42 48.75 -58.15
N ASN A 4 28.37 48.64 -57.21
CA ASN A 4 28.68 47.43 -56.49
C ASN A 4 27.66 47.21 -55.39
N LEU A 5 26.93 46.13 -55.45
CA LEU A 5 26.12 45.63 -54.32
C LEU A 5 26.98 44.71 -53.46
N ILE A 6 27.28 45.14 -52.25
CA ILE A 6 27.91 44.30 -51.24
C ILE A 6 26.83 43.39 -50.63
N ARG A 7 26.99 42.10 -50.86
CA ARG A 7 26.22 41.05 -50.14
C ARG A 7 26.91 40.78 -48.81
N ILE A 8 26.23 41.17 -47.70
CA ILE A 8 26.59 40.75 -46.38
C ILE A 8 25.96 39.37 -46.14
N THR A 9 26.80 38.37 -46.14
CA THR A 9 26.39 37.01 -45.72
C THR A 9 26.44 36.96 -44.20
N LEU A 10 25.27 36.94 -43.54
CA LEU A 10 25.18 36.60 -42.13
C LEU A 10 25.48 35.10 -41.94
N MET A 11 26.65 34.82 -41.44
CA MET A 11 27.05 33.51 -40.97
C MET A 11 26.54 33.35 -39.53
N SER A 12 25.38 32.68 -39.36
CA SER A 12 24.86 32.28 -38.04
C SER A 12 25.82 31.25 -37.48
N CYS A 13 26.69 31.66 -36.56
CA CYS A 13 27.37 30.74 -35.68
C CYS A 13 26.36 30.16 -34.73
N LEU A 14 25.88 28.94 -35.01
CA LEU A 14 25.22 28.08 -34.04
C LEU A 14 26.30 27.65 -33.03
N LEU A 15 26.44 28.41 -31.94
CA LEU A 15 27.25 28.02 -30.80
C LEU A 15 26.47 26.95 -30.09
N CYS A 16 26.67 25.67 -30.43
CA CYS A 16 26.32 24.55 -29.59
C CYS A 16 27.15 24.70 -28.30
N LEU A 17 26.52 25.21 -27.28
CA LEU A 17 27.00 25.05 -25.92
C LEU A 17 26.97 23.57 -25.57
N PHE A 18 28.05 22.84 -25.93
CA PHE A 18 28.41 21.64 -25.21
C PHE A 18 28.77 22.10 -23.81
N ILE A 19 27.81 22.03 -22.88
CA ILE A 19 28.13 21.98 -21.47
C ILE A 19 28.92 20.69 -21.31
N GLY A 20 30.23 20.82 -21.29
CA GLY A 20 31.12 19.69 -21.02
C GLY A 20 30.73 19.11 -19.67
N ARG A 21 30.20 17.90 -19.68
CA ARG A 21 30.12 17.11 -18.44
C ARG A 21 31.55 16.92 -17.98
N GLU A 22 31.94 17.60 -16.94
CA GLU A 22 33.22 17.30 -16.28
C GLU A 22 33.08 15.95 -15.64
N THR A 23 33.69 14.93 -16.23
CA THR A 23 33.86 13.61 -15.64
C THR A 23 35.17 13.62 -14.87
N PHE A 24 35.08 13.75 -13.56
CA PHE A 24 36.25 13.64 -12.69
C PHE A 24 36.46 12.17 -12.31
N ALA A 25 37.73 11.74 -12.24
CA ALA A 25 38.06 10.51 -11.52
C ALA A 25 37.72 10.73 -10.03
N ALA A 26 37.03 9.77 -9.41
CA ALA A 26 36.48 9.97 -8.09
C ALA A 26 37.57 9.99 -7.02
N ASP A 27 38.09 11.17 -6.69
CA ASP A 27 38.83 11.38 -5.44
C ASP A 27 37.80 11.56 -4.33
N GLN A 28 37.63 10.52 -3.48
CA GLN A 28 36.76 10.45 -2.30
C GLN A 28 35.45 11.26 -2.44
N GLN A 29 34.64 10.89 -3.45
CA GLN A 29 33.41 11.60 -3.76
C GLN A 29 32.40 11.50 -2.60
N THR A 30 31.88 12.64 -2.22
CA THR A 30 30.89 12.73 -1.15
C THR A 30 29.66 13.46 -1.66
N ILE A 31 28.51 12.80 -1.55
CA ILE A 31 27.19 13.37 -1.79
C ILE A 31 26.61 13.75 -0.42
N THR A 32 26.08 14.97 -0.28
CA THR A 32 25.41 15.41 0.95
C THR A 32 24.07 16.05 0.60
N SER A 33 22.99 15.60 1.22
CA SER A 33 21.66 16.19 1.09
C SER A 33 20.85 15.97 2.37
N GLY A 34 20.46 17.07 3.02
CA GLY A 34 19.80 17.02 4.33
C GLY A 34 20.64 16.25 5.36
N ASP A 35 20.02 15.29 6.02
CA ASP A 35 20.66 14.44 7.03
C ASP A 35 21.47 13.28 6.42
N TRP A 36 21.38 13.07 5.10
CA TRP A 36 22.05 11.99 4.40
C TRP A 36 23.39 12.39 3.81
N LYS A 37 24.33 11.47 3.90
CA LYS A 37 25.64 11.57 3.27
C LYS A 37 26.03 10.22 2.68
N ILE A 38 26.40 10.20 1.39
CA ILE A 38 26.99 9.02 0.72
C ILE A 38 28.47 9.31 0.51
N VAL A 39 29.34 8.42 0.99
CA VAL A 39 30.78 8.54 0.85
C VAL A 39 31.30 7.37 0.04
N TYR A 40 31.89 7.66 -1.12
CA TYR A 40 32.58 6.64 -1.92
C TYR A 40 34.00 6.42 -1.39
N ASN A 41 34.34 5.16 -1.16
CA ASN A 41 35.67 4.75 -0.71
C ASN A 41 36.47 4.22 -1.91
N ASN A 42 37.55 4.92 -2.27
CA ASN A 42 38.41 4.56 -3.40
C ASN A 42 39.14 3.23 -3.25
N ASP A 43 39.53 2.84 -2.03
CA ASP A 43 40.27 1.62 -1.77
C ASP A 43 39.42 0.37 -1.91
N THR A 44 38.21 0.42 -1.35
CA THR A 44 37.27 -0.71 -1.39
C THR A 44 36.32 -0.66 -2.58
N LYS A 45 36.21 0.49 -3.26
CA LYS A 45 35.29 0.78 -4.37
C LYS A 45 33.83 0.56 -3.99
N THR A 46 33.47 0.98 -2.76
CA THR A 46 32.14 0.85 -2.16
C THR A 46 31.66 2.20 -1.66
N CYS A 47 30.36 2.32 -1.41
CA CYS A 47 29.74 3.48 -0.79
C CYS A 47 29.34 3.21 0.66
N ASP A 48 29.56 4.19 1.53
CA ASP A 48 28.99 4.19 2.87
C ASP A 48 27.79 5.15 2.93
N PHE A 49 26.66 4.67 3.46
CA PHE A 49 25.45 5.45 3.66
C PHE A 49 25.40 5.92 5.12
N ILE A 50 25.39 7.24 5.30
CA ILE A 50 25.50 7.91 6.60
C ILE A 50 24.24 8.79 6.80
N HIS A 51 23.59 8.66 7.95
CA HIS A 51 22.44 9.49 8.33
C HIS A 51 22.70 10.16 9.69
N LYS A 52 22.49 11.46 9.79
CA LYS A 52 22.77 12.27 11.01
C LYS A 52 24.15 11.96 11.61
N GLY A 53 25.17 11.76 10.73
CA GLY A 53 26.54 11.44 11.13
C GLY A 53 26.83 10.00 11.57
N LYS A 54 25.84 9.13 11.61
CA LYS A 54 25.96 7.69 11.93
C LYS A 54 25.98 6.88 10.63
N THR A 55 26.94 5.98 10.47
CA THR A 55 26.96 5.03 9.36
C THR A 55 25.81 4.04 9.51
N ILE A 56 24.91 4.01 8.52
CA ILE A 56 23.78 3.10 8.47
C ILE A 56 24.15 1.83 7.70
N LEU A 57 24.70 1.98 6.49
CA LEU A 57 25.22 0.88 5.70
C LEU A 57 26.61 1.22 5.21
N ALA A 58 27.59 0.42 5.55
CA ALA A 58 28.96 0.52 5.07
C ALA A 58 29.23 -0.52 3.98
N GLY A 59 30.16 -0.19 3.09
CA GLY A 59 30.66 -1.12 2.10
C GLY A 59 29.64 -1.52 1.03
N VAL A 60 28.76 -0.61 0.64
CA VAL A 60 27.70 -0.87 -0.36
C VAL A 60 28.26 -0.86 -1.78
N PHE A 61 27.91 -1.89 -2.57
CA PHE A 61 28.31 -2.03 -3.97
C PHE A 61 27.14 -2.55 -4.84
N VAL A 62 27.28 -2.44 -6.16
CA VAL A 62 26.34 -2.99 -7.14
C VAL A 62 26.76 -4.40 -7.52
N GLN A 63 25.78 -5.32 -7.60
CA GLN A 63 25.94 -6.65 -8.12
C GLN A 63 24.88 -6.96 -9.17
N ALA A 64 25.27 -7.63 -10.26
CA ALA A 64 24.33 -7.98 -11.31
C ALA A 64 24.77 -9.25 -12.02
N LYS A 65 23.87 -9.86 -12.81
CA LYS A 65 24.25 -10.91 -13.76
C LYS A 65 24.22 -10.36 -15.20
N ASP A 66 25.27 -10.62 -15.92
CA ASP A 66 25.33 -10.56 -17.36
C ASP A 66 25.17 -11.96 -17.90
N LYS A 67 23.97 -12.34 -18.34
CA LYS A 67 23.61 -13.74 -18.63
C LYS A 67 23.84 -14.60 -17.38
N ASP A 68 24.83 -15.51 -17.38
CA ASP A 68 25.20 -16.36 -16.25
C ASP A 68 26.41 -15.83 -15.45
N GLN A 69 27.09 -14.79 -15.95
CA GLN A 69 28.27 -14.22 -15.32
C GLN A 69 27.86 -13.22 -14.22
N LEU A 70 28.40 -13.39 -13.02
CA LEU A 70 28.24 -12.44 -11.91
C LEU A 70 29.19 -11.26 -12.11
N LEU A 71 28.66 -10.05 -12.04
CA LEU A 71 29.40 -8.79 -12.09
C LEU A 71 29.30 -8.09 -10.74
N ARG A 72 30.39 -7.53 -10.26
CA ARG A 72 30.46 -6.71 -9.04
C ARG A 72 31.18 -5.40 -9.31
N SER A 73 30.60 -4.27 -8.93
CA SER A 73 31.23 -2.95 -9.18
C SER A 73 32.61 -2.81 -8.53
N THR A 74 32.89 -3.54 -7.46
CA THR A 74 34.19 -3.59 -6.77
C THR A 74 35.32 -4.23 -7.63
N GLU A 75 34.96 -5.00 -8.66
CA GLU A 75 35.92 -5.66 -9.57
C GLU A 75 36.29 -4.77 -10.76
N TYR A 76 35.61 -3.63 -10.94
CA TYR A 76 35.86 -2.66 -11.98
C TYR A 76 37.02 -1.69 -11.60
N GLY A 77 37.44 -0.87 -12.59
CA GLY A 77 38.28 0.31 -12.34
C GLY A 77 37.56 1.34 -11.47
N GLN A 78 38.25 2.45 -11.17
CA GLN A 78 37.60 3.57 -10.47
C GLN A 78 36.45 4.12 -11.35
N PRO A 79 35.29 4.40 -10.77
CA PRO A 79 34.17 4.95 -11.53
C PRO A 79 34.40 6.42 -11.92
N THR A 80 33.74 6.83 -12.99
CA THR A 80 33.51 8.25 -13.22
C THR A 80 32.27 8.69 -12.45
N PHE A 81 32.25 9.96 -12.06
CA PHE A 81 31.16 10.57 -11.29
C PHE A 81 30.51 11.70 -12.06
N SER A 82 29.20 11.80 -12.01
CA SER A 82 28.45 12.95 -12.55
C SER A 82 27.27 13.30 -11.66
N GLU A 83 26.91 14.58 -11.68
CA GLU A 83 25.74 15.14 -11.03
C GLU A 83 24.86 15.84 -12.06
N GLU A 84 23.55 15.69 -11.95
CA GLU A 84 22.58 16.43 -12.76
C GLU A 84 21.31 16.76 -11.95
N ALA A 85 20.68 17.90 -12.22
CA ALA A 85 19.38 18.22 -11.66
C ALA A 85 18.31 17.32 -12.27
N VAL A 86 17.33 16.96 -11.46
CA VAL A 86 16.14 16.20 -11.88
C VAL A 86 14.88 16.90 -11.40
N ASP A 87 13.78 16.72 -12.15
CA ASP A 87 12.44 17.14 -11.75
C ASP A 87 11.48 16.06 -12.23
N ASP A 88 10.95 15.28 -11.31
CA ASP A 88 10.11 14.13 -11.59
C ASP A 88 8.93 14.04 -10.61
N VAL A 89 8.28 12.87 -10.50
CA VAL A 89 7.12 12.66 -9.60
C VAL A 89 7.45 12.88 -8.13
N PHE A 90 8.74 12.85 -7.74
CA PHE A 90 9.19 13.16 -6.38
C PHE A 90 9.49 14.64 -6.16
N GLY A 91 9.46 15.47 -7.23
CA GLY A 91 9.75 16.88 -7.23
C GLY A 91 11.12 17.22 -7.80
N ALA A 92 11.57 18.46 -7.57
CA ALA A 92 12.90 18.91 -7.98
C ALA A 92 13.97 18.37 -7.03
N GLY A 93 15.07 17.88 -7.60
CA GLY A 93 16.15 17.26 -6.85
C GLY A 93 17.44 17.11 -7.66
N HIS A 94 18.33 16.26 -7.17
CA HIS A 94 19.61 15.94 -7.80
C HIS A 94 19.79 14.45 -7.99
N LYS A 95 20.35 14.07 -9.13
CA LYS A 95 20.76 12.72 -9.47
C LYS A 95 22.27 12.64 -9.57
N TYR A 96 22.84 11.70 -8.84
CA TYR A 96 24.28 11.41 -8.83
C TYR A 96 24.53 10.04 -9.43
N THR A 97 25.51 9.94 -10.33
CA THR A 97 25.81 8.69 -11.06
C THR A 97 27.26 8.31 -10.93
N PHE A 98 27.52 7.10 -10.43
CA PHE A 98 28.81 6.43 -10.52
C PHE A 98 28.77 5.47 -11.71
N THR A 99 29.71 5.61 -12.66
CA THR A 99 29.81 4.75 -13.84
C THR A 99 31.11 3.97 -13.81
N TYR A 100 30.98 2.66 -13.68
CA TYR A 100 32.06 1.68 -13.69
C TYR A 100 32.23 1.16 -15.12
N ALA A 101 33.28 1.59 -15.81
CA ALA A 101 33.51 1.23 -17.22
C ALA A 101 33.89 -0.24 -17.36
N GLY A 102 33.21 -0.96 -18.26
CA GLY A 102 33.54 -2.32 -18.63
C GLY A 102 34.89 -2.40 -19.33
N GLN A 103 35.62 -3.47 -19.09
CA GLN A 103 36.90 -3.79 -19.75
C GLN A 103 36.74 -5.00 -20.66
N GLU A 104 37.52 -5.06 -21.75
CA GLU A 104 37.60 -6.23 -22.66
C GLU A 104 36.22 -6.72 -23.17
N GLY A 105 35.26 -5.79 -23.41
CA GLY A 105 33.93 -6.14 -23.90
C GLY A 105 32.91 -6.50 -22.84
N ALA A 106 33.30 -6.49 -21.55
CA ALA A 106 32.33 -6.63 -20.44
C ALA A 106 31.37 -5.43 -20.37
N PRO A 107 30.11 -5.61 -19.95
CA PRO A 107 29.18 -4.50 -19.75
C PRO A 107 29.70 -3.51 -18.70
N SER A 108 29.34 -2.23 -18.84
CA SER A 108 29.54 -1.23 -17.79
C SER A 108 28.42 -1.34 -16.77
N LEU A 109 28.72 -0.96 -15.51
CA LEU A 109 27.73 -0.83 -14.45
C LEU A 109 27.53 0.64 -14.09
N GLN A 110 26.31 1.01 -13.71
CA GLN A 110 26.03 2.31 -13.09
C GLN A 110 25.32 2.12 -11.77
N GLN A 111 25.64 2.99 -10.79
CA GLN A 111 24.87 3.17 -9.55
C GLN A 111 24.42 4.60 -9.48
N LEU A 112 23.14 4.81 -9.28
CA LEU A 112 22.50 6.12 -9.25
C LEU A 112 21.89 6.38 -7.87
N PHE A 113 21.99 7.64 -7.43
CA PHE A 113 21.38 8.13 -6.20
C PHE A 113 20.55 9.37 -6.53
N TYR A 114 19.33 9.45 -5.98
CA TYR A 114 18.41 10.56 -6.17
C TYR A 114 18.08 11.17 -4.80
N PHE A 115 18.27 12.46 -4.67
CA PHE A 115 17.97 13.21 -3.45
C PHE A 115 16.99 14.34 -3.76
N TYR A 116 15.99 14.46 -2.91
CA TYR A 116 14.96 15.50 -2.97
C TYR A 116 14.95 16.23 -1.62
N PRO A 117 15.05 17.57 -1.60
CA PRO A 117 15.27 18.34 -0.38
C PRO A 117 14.19 18.17 0.70
N ASP A 118 12.94 17.87 0.27
CA ASP A 118 11.77 17.70 1.12
C ASP A 118 11.54 16.24 1.58
N LYS A 119 12.43 15.31 1.21
CA LYS A 119 12.29 13.88 1.56
C LYS A 119 13.31 13.48 2.63
N SER A 120 12.85 12.72 3.64
CA SER A 120 13.69 12.10 4.67
C SER A 120 14.44 10.85 4.21
N TYR A 121 14.24 10.43 2.96
CA TYR A 121 14.85 9.27 2.32
C TYR A 121 15.50 9.67 0.99
N PHE A 122 16.33 8.79 0.46
CA PHE A 122 16.83 8.89 -0.90
C PHE A 122 16.43 7.66 -1.73
N LEU A 123 16.54 7.78 -3.06
CA LEU A 123 16.31 6.66 -3.95
C LEU A 123 17.62 6.21 -4.60
N THR A 124 17.74 4.91 -4.90
CA THR A 124 18.88 4.36 -5.62
C THR A 124 18.46 3.28 -6.60
N GLU A 125 19.18 3.19 -7.72
CA GLU A 125 19.01 2.15 -8.75
C GLU A 125 20.35 1.85 -9.43
N ALA A 126 20.41 0.77 -10.19
CA ALA A 126 21.57 0.38 -10.96
C ALA A 126 21.23 0.03 -12.40
N PHE A 127 22.20 0.16 -13.29
CA PHE A 127 22.08 -0.23 -14.70
C PHE A 127 23.24 -1.13 -15.12
N ILE A 128 22.92 -2.06 -16.04
CA ILE A 128 23.90 -2.73 -16.90
C ILE A 128 23.86 -2.06 -18.25
N LEU A 129 24.99 -1.61 -18.77
CA LEU A 129 25.13 -0.97 -20.07
C LEU A 129 26.02 -1.83 -20.98
N SER A 130 25.48 -2.25 -22.14
CA SER A 130 26.21 -3.06 -23.13
C SER A 130 25.85 -2.62 -24.52
N GLU A 131 26.80 -2.10 -25.29
CA GLU A 131 26.55 -1.68 -26.69
C GLU A 131 26.12 -2.86 -27.58
N ALA A 132 26.66 -4.05 -27.32
CA ALA A 132 26.28 -5.27 -28.03
C ALA A 132 24.93 -5.86 -27.59
N GLY A 133 24.32 -5.29 -26.56
CA GLY A 133 23.18 -5.87 -25.88
C GLY A 133 23.54 -7.03 -24.94
N THR A 134 22.74 -7.21 -23.92
CA THR A 134 22.90 -8.30 -22.94
C THR A 134 21.55 -8.72 -22.38
N SER A 135 21.54 -9.70 -21.47
CA SER A 135 20.36 -10.11 -20.71
C SER A 135 20.68 -10.33 -19.25
N SER A 136 19.71 -10.09 -18.39
CA SER A 136 19.83 -10.29 -16.94
C SER A 136 18.52 -10.72 -16.31
N ASN A 137 18.61 -11.61 -15.35
CA ASN A 137 17.51 -11.97 -14.43
C ASN A 137 17.82 -11.59 -12.98
N TYR A 138 18.87 -10.77 -12.77
CA TYR A 138 19.27 -10.35 -11.43
C TYR A 138 20.09 -9.05 -11.49
N ILE A 139 19.60 -8.00 -10.83
CA ILE A 139 20.33 -6.73 -10.64
C ILE A 139 20.06 -6.23 -9.22
N ALA A 140 21.13 -6.04 -8.45
CA ALA A 140 21.10 -5.58 -7.07
C ALA A 140 21.82 -4.23 -6.95
N PRO A 141 21.10 -3.11 -6.83
CA PRO A 141 21.72 -1.79 -6.62
C PRO A 141 22.36 -1.62 -5.25
N VAL A 142 21.98 -2.45 -4.27
CA VAL A 142 22.49 -2.39 -2.89
C VAL A 142 22.87 -3.80 -2.44
N VAL A 143 24.16 -4.03 -2.29
CA VAL A 143 24.72 -5.21 -1.66
C VAL A 143 25.78 -4.76 -0.65
N THR A 144 25.71 -5.25 0.57
CA THR A 144 26.82 -5.13 1.54
C THR A 144 27.09 -6.47 2.21
N GLU A 145 28.37 -6.81 2.32
CA GLU A 145 28.90 -7.97 3.04
C GLU A 145 29.72 -7.51 4.28
N THR A 146 29.69 -6.19 4.54
CA THR A 146 30.27 -5.59 5.74
C THR A 146 29.28 -5.70 6.89
N VAL A 147 29.79 -6.02 8.08
CA VAL A 147 28.95 -6.07 9.29
C VAL A 147 28.51 -4.65 9.67
N ASN A 148 27.21 -4.42 9.67
CA ASN A 148 26.58 -3.15 10.00
C ASN A 148 25.83 -3.23 11.34
N SER A 149 25.82 -2.14 12.10
CA SER A 149 25.13 -2.04 13.39
C SER A 149 24.55 -0.64 13.55
N PHE A 150 23.41 -0.39 12.90
CA PHE A 150 22.78 0.94 12.87
C PHE A 150 21.72 1.16 13.94
N LEU A 151 21.11 0.09 14.48
CA LEU A 151 20.22 0.19 15.65
C LEU A 151 21.04 0.09 16.94
N ASN A 152 20.56 0.72 18.01
CA ASN A 152 21.12 0.54 19.34
C ASN A 152 20.75 -0.82 19.92
N THR A 153 21.55 -1.35 20.84
CA THR A 153 21.26 -2.64 21.49
C THR A 153 19.95 -2.61 22.24
N ASN A 154 19.00 -3.41 21.81
CA ASN A 154 17.69 -3.53 22.44
C ASN A 154 17.08 -4.92 22.13
N THR A 155 16.39 -5.51 23.09
CA THR A 155 15.69 -6.81 22.93
C THR A 155 14.45 -6.71 22.04
N SER A 156 13.95 -5.50 21.82
CA SER A 156 12.81 -5.20 20.93
C SER A 156 13.24 -4.91 19.49
N ASN A 157 14.53 -5.09 19.14
CA ASN A 157 14.98 -4.97 17.76
C ASN A 157 14.45 -6.11 16.90
N ARG A 158 13.92 -5.75 15.74
CA ARG A 158 13.27 -6.67 14.79
C ARG A 158 13.70 -6.36 13.35
N VAL A 159 13.54 -7.38 12.49
CA VAL A 159 13.47 -7.21 11.04
C VAL A 159 12.15 -7.76 10.53
N LEU A 160 11.51 -7.00 9.67
CA LEU A 160 10.24 -7.36 9.06
C LEU A 160 10.47 -8.23 7.83
N SER A 161 9.82 -9.40 7.76
CA SER A 161 9.68 -10.16 6.53
C SER A 161 8.26 -10.01 6.00
N VAL A 162 8.13 -9.41 4.82
CA VAL A 162 6.88 -9.17 4.11
C VAL A 162 6.62 -10.31 3.15
N PRO A 163 5.43 -10.95 3.16
CA PRO A 163 5.07 -11.98 2.19
C PRO A 163 4.80 -11.38 0.82
N PHE A 164 4.95 -12.18 -0.23
CA PHE A 164 4.68 -11.74 -1.60
C PHE A 164 3.18 -11.51 -1.85
N ASP A 165 2.34 -12.42 -1.41
CA ASP A 165 0.88 -12.37 -1.52
C ASP A 165 0.21 -12.75 -0.18
N ASN A 166 -1.10 -12.93 -0.20
CA ASN A 166 -1.90 -13.30 0.96
C ASN A 166 -2.48 -14.73 0.90
N ASP A 167 -1.92 -15.61 0.06
CA ASP A 167 -2.43 -16.96 -0.12
C ASP A 167 -1.99 -17.93 0.98
N ALA A 168 -2.66 -19.07 1.10
CA ALA A 168 -2.33 -20.22 1.96
C ALA A 168 -1.98 -19.85 3.41
N TRP A 169 -2.65 -18.85 3.97
CA TRP A 169 -2.45 -18.39 5.35
C TRP A 169 -1.01 -17.98 5.68
N ILE A 170 -0.25 -17.56 4.68
CA ILE A 170 1.02 -16.88 4.93
C ILE A 170 0.78 -15.54 5.63
N GLY A 171 1.72 -15.09 6.44
CA GLY A 171 1.64 -13.82 7.16
C GLY A 171 2.98 -13.13 7.24
N TYR A 172 2.94 -11.88 7.69
CA TYR A 172 4.13 -11.12 8.01
C TYR A 172 4.88 -11.76 9.19
N SER A 173 6.19 -11.58 9.21
CA SER A 173 7.03 -12.07 10.32
C SER A 173 7.90 -10.94 10.85
N SER A 174 7.69 -10.58 12.11
CA SER A 174 8.58 -9.70 12.88
C SER A 174 9.63 -10.58 13.59
N LEU A 175 10.85 -10.61 13.04
CA LEU A 175 11.88 -11.54 13.44
C LEU A 175 12.95 -10.85 14.30
N ALA A 176 13.47 -11.55 15.32
CA ALA A 176 14.65 -11.08 16.04
C ALA A 176 15.86 -11.02 15.11
N LEU A 177 16.83 -10.13 15.39
CA LEU A 177 18.04 -9.97 14.58
C LEU A 177 19.06 -11.09 14.82
N SER A 178 18.65 -12.33 14.58
CA SER A 178 19.48 -13.54 14.63
C SER A 178 19.00 -14.54 13.58
N VAL A 179 18.80 -14.10 12.35
CA VAL A 179 18.12 -14.86 11.31
C VAL A 179 18.68 -14.55 9.93
N ASP A 180 18.65 -15.54 9.06
CA ASP A 180 18.83 -15.43 7.61
C ASP A 180 17.45 -15.56 6.97
N SER A 181 17.03 -14.54 6.23
CA SER A 181 15.71 -14.52 5.61
C SER A 181 15.66 -13.59 4.40
N VAL A 182 14.51 -13.55 3.78
CA VAL A 182 14.21 -12.64 2.66
C VAL A 182 12.81 -12.02 2.87
N SER A 183 12.70 -10.77 2.55
CA SER A 183 11.44 -10.02 2.46
C SER A 183 11.12 -9.72 0.99
N PHE A 184 9.85 -9.68 0.65
CA PHE A 184 9.42 -9.25 -0.69
C PHE A 184 9.11 -7.77 -0.68
N GLU A 185 9.56 -7.06 -1.72
CA GLU A 185 9.34 -5.65 -2.06
C GLU A 185 9.89 -4.66 -1.03
N VAL A 186 9.71 -4.87 0.26
CA VAL A 186 10.15 -3.97 1.34
C VAL A 186 10.53 -4.74 2.58
N THR A 187 11.44 -4.17 3.38
CA THR A 187 11.70 -4.57 4.77
C THR A 187 11.90 -3.35 5.66
N SER A 188 11.75 -3.56 6.96
CA SER A 188 12.18 -2.60 7.99
C SER A 188 13.04 -3.32 9.04
N PHE A 189 14.18 -2.73 9.37
CA PHE A 189 14.95 -3.08 10.57
C PHE A 189 14.63 -2.02 11.61
N TYR A 190 13.98 -2.40 12.70
CA TYR A 190 13.41 -1.43 13.64
C TYR A 190 13.51 -1.88 15.10
N CYS A 191 13.32 -0.92 15.99
CA CYS A 191 13.17 -1.16 17.42
C CYS A 191 11.73 -0.86 17.86
N GLY A 192 11.05 -1.83 18.46
CA GLY A 192 9.70 -1.64 18.97
C GLY A 192 9.59 -0.65 20.13
N ASP A 193 10.64 -0.51 20.95
CA ASP A 193 10.62 0.38 22.10
C ASP A 193 10.94 1.84 21.73
N THR A 194 12.00 2.06 20.95
CA THR A 194 12.45 3.41 20.53
C THR A 194 11.77 3.88 19.26
N ARG A 195 11.19 2.96 18.49
CA ARG A 195 10.56 3.15 17.18
C ARG A 195 11.53 3.51 16.04
N GLU A 196 12.80 3.80 16.33
CA GLU A 196 13.81 4.03 15.31
C GLU A 196 13.85 2.86 14.30
N GLY A 197 13.94 3.15 12.99
CA GLY A 197 14.02 2.08 12.00
C GLY A 197 14.52 2.50 10.62
N LEU A 198 15.22 1.55 9.97
CA LEU A 198 15.64 1.64 8.57
C LEU A 198 14.60 0.94 7.70
N VAL A 199 14.02 1.66 6.73
CA VAL A 199 13.12 1.12 5.72
C VAL A 199 13.84 1.05 4.38
N ILE A 200 13.79 -0.11 3.73
CA ILE A 200 14.34 -0.35 2.39
C ILE A 200 13.32 -1.10 1.55
N GLY A 201 12.96 -0.56 0.38
CA GLY A 201 12.00 -1.22 -0.50
C GLY A 201 11.95 -0.67 -1.90
N SER A 202 11.43 -1.46 -2.82
CA SER A 202 11.20 -1.09 -4.21
C SER A 202 10.03 -0.12 -4.34
N VAL A 203 10.21 0.94 -5.12
CA VAL A 203 9.12 1.87 -5.46
C VAL A 203 8.65 1.73 -6.92
N GLU A 204 9.20 0.75 -7.65
CA GLU A 204 8.82 0.42 -9.03
C GLU A 204 8.50 -1.08 -9.13
N HIS A 205 7.36 -1.40 -9.76
CA HIS A 205 6.81 -2.76 -9.85
C HIS A 205 6.33 -3.08 -11.27
N ASP A 206 7.11 -2.68 -12.26
CA ASP A 206 6.79 -2.88 -13.68
C ASP A 206 7.45 -4.13 -14.28
N THR A 207 8.60 -4.54 -13.76
CA THR A 207 9.47 -5.56 -14.36
C THR A 207 9.89 -6.64 -13.38
N TRP A 208 10.28 -6.24 -12.15
CA TRP A 208 10.95 -7.11 -11.20
C TRP A 208 10.05 -7.53 -10.03
N LYS A 209 10.19 -8.77 -9.61
CA LYS A 209 9.91 -9.15 -8.23
C LYS A 209 11.13 -8.78 -7.42
N THR A 210 10.95 -7.88 -6.46
CA THR A 210 12.06 -7.38 -5.63
C THR A 210 12.20 -8.21 -4.37
N GLY A 211 13.43 -8.60 -4.06
CA GLY A 211 13.78 -9.26 -2.82
C GLY A 211 14.73 -8.40 -1.98
N VAL A 212 14.52 -8.42 -0.67
CA VAL A 212 15.47 -7.90 0.31
C VAL A 212 15.94 -9.07 1.16
N ARG A 213 17.14 -9.58 0.87
CA ARG A 213 17.76 -10.69 1.59
C ARG A 213 18.69 -10.14 2.65
N TYR A 214 18.65 -10.71 3.84
CA TYR A 214 19.48 -10.30 4.96
C TYR A 214 19.94 -11.50 5.79
N SER A 215 21.15 -11.34 6.38
CA SER A 215 21.73 -12.25 7.37
C SER A 215 22.09 -11.44 8.60
N THR A 216 21.65 -11.88 9.76
CA THR A 216 21.86 -11.21 11.05
C THR A 216 22.41 -12.20 12.08
N SER A 217 23.28 -11.73 13.00
CA SER A 217 23.98 -12.61 13.95
C SER A 217 23.75 -12.26 15.42
N GLY A 218 22.60 -11.65 15.74
CA GLY A 218 22.31 -11.13 17.07
C GLY A 218 23.09 -9.84 17.38
N ASN A 219 22.93 -9.29 18.57
CA ASN A 219 23.55 -8.03 18.99
C ASN A 219 23.42 -6.91 17.92
N GLN A 220 22.28 -6.88 17.20
CA GLN A 220 21.94 -5.91 16.14
C GLN A 220 22.89 -5.89 14.94
N LYS A 221 23.63 -6.96 14.73
CA LYS A 221 24.56 -7.06 13.61
C LYS A 221 23.86 -7.58 12.37
N VAL A 222 23.90 -6.78 11.31
CA VAL A 222 23.51 -7.16 9.95
C VAL A 222 24.78 -7.51 9.20
N ASN A 223 25.01 -8.81 8.97
CA ASN A 223 26.23 -9.33 8.37
C ASN A 223 26.23 -9.21 6.85
N ARG A 224 25.04 -9.29 6.26
CA ARG A 224 24.80 -9.16 4.82
C ARG A 224 23.46 -8.52 4.59
N LEU A 225 23.38 -7.63 3.64
CA LEU A 225 22.14 -7.10 3.08
C LEU A 225 22.24 -7.06 1.56
N GLU A 226 21.19 -7.49 0.87
CA GLU A 226 21.11 -7.54 -0.58
C GLU A 226 19.70 -7.18 -1.02
N CYS A 227 19.56 -6.04 -1.72
CA CYS A 227 18.29 -5.59 -2.30
C CYS A 227 18.36 -5.74 -3.81
N PHE A 228 17.51 -6.56 -4.40
CA PHE A 228 17.65 -6.99 -5.79
C PHE A 228 16.34 -7.24 -6.50
N GLY A 229 16.31 -6.96 -7.79
CA GLY A 229 15.31 -7.47 -8.72
C GLY A 229 15.69 -8.87 -9.18
N GLY A 230 14.71 -9.77 -9.25
CA GLY A 230 14.92 -11.12 -9.75
C GLY A 230 14.68 -12.23 -8.73
N ILE A 231 13.97 -11.95 -7.62
CA ILE A 231 13.54 -13.01 -6.72
C ILE A 231 12.50 -13.90 -7.42
N SER A 232 12.72 -15.21 -7.39
CA SER A 232 11.79 -16.19 -7.97
C SER A 232 11.42 -17.29 -6.98
N HIS A 233 11.90 -17.16 -5.79
CA HIS A 233 11.83 -18.11 -4.72
C HIS A 233 10.51 -17.91 -3.97
N ARG A 234 9.55 -18.80 -4.11
CA ARG A 234 8.22 -18.70 -3.51
C ARG A 234 7.46 -17.45 -3.97
N VAL A 235 6.90 -17.51 -5.16
CA VAL A 235 6.01 -16.43 -5.66
C VAL A 235 4.77 -16.35 -4.78
N THR A 236 4.18 -17.50 -4.47
CA THR A 236 3.11 -17.64 -3.48
C THR A 236 3.51 -18.73 -2.49
N HIS A 237 2.81 -18.84 -1.37
CA HIS A 237 3.02 -19.91 -0.41
C HIS A 237 2.66 -21.29 -0.99
N ASP A 238 1.67 -21.37 -1.87
CA ASP A 238 1.22 -22.60 -2.51
C ASP A 238 2.17 -23.11 -3.59
N ILE A 239 3.07 -22.25 -4.07
CA ILE A 239 4.10 -22.70 -5.00
C ILE A 239 5.23 -23.32 -4.20
N ASP A 240 5.32 -24.65 -4.31
CA ASP A 240 6.46 -25.40 -3.80
C ASP A 240 7.77 -24.80 -4.33
N ALA A 241 8.70 -24.55 -3.43
CA ALA A 241 10.03 -24.04 -3.76
C ALA A 241 10.74 -24.90 -4.81
N THR A 242 10.45 -26.19 -4.90
CA THR A 242 10.99 -27.14 -5.89
C THR A 242 10.42 -26.94 -7.28
N GLY A 243 9.25 -26.32 -7.41
CA GLY A 243 8.60 -26.03 -8.70
C GLY A 243 8.75 -24.59 -9.17
N ALA A 244 9.45 -23.74 -8.43
CA ALA A 244 9.65 -22.35 -8.84
C ALA A 244 10.66 -22.28 -9.99
N LYS A 245 10.26 -21.59 -11.06
CA LYS A 245 11.17 -21.23 -12.16
C LYS A 245 11.97 -20.00 -11.77
N ALA A 246 13.23 -19.91 -12.25
CA ALA A 246 14.00 -18.70 -12.12
C ALA A 246 13.26 -17.49 -12.73
N HIS A 247 13.46 -16.31 -12.14
CA HIS A 247 12.92 -15.06 -12.67
C HIS A 247 13.29 -14.90 -14.15
N GLY A 248 12.35 -14.41 -14.96
CA GLY A 248 12.56 -14.15 -16.36
C GLY A 248 13.66 -13.12 -16.58
N SER A 249 14.36 -13.22 -17.72
CA SER A 249 15.43 -12.31 -18.09
C SER A 249 14.90 -11.15 -18.92
N ILE A 250 15.31 -9.94 -18.59
CA ILE A 250 15.19 -8.78 -19.47
C ILE A 250 16.41 -8.69 -20.39
N SER A 251 16.24 -8.12 -21.59
CA SER A 251 17.31 -8.02 -22.58
C SER A 251 17.33 -6.62 -23.20
N GLY A 252 18.52 -6.14 -23.57
CA GLY A 252 18.71 -4.85 -24.22
C GLY A 252 20.11 -4.31 -24.07
N THR A 253 20.32 -3.07 -24.52
CA THR A 253 21.59 -2.34 -24.37
C THR A 253 21.72 -1.61 -23.04
N LYS A 254 20.59 -1.39 -22.35
CA LYS A 254 20.49 -0.75 -21.04
C LYS A 254 19.47 -1.49 -20.21
N LEU A 255 19.92 -2.23 -19.19
CA LEU A 255 19.06 -2.97 -18.27
C LEU A 255 19.02 -2.26 -16.92
N LYS A 256 17.84 -2.06 -16.40
CA LYS A 256 17.56 -1.30 -15.17
C LYS A 256 17.18 -2.24 -14.02
N SER A 257 17.71 -1.99 -12.82
CA SER A 257 17.25 -2.61 -11.58
C SER A 257 15.89 -2.04 -11.14
N PRO A 258 15.22 -2.60 -10.12
CA PRO A 258 14.22 -1.84 -9.39
C PRO A 258 14.84 -0.59 -8.78
N LYS A 259 14.04 0.49 -8.66
CA LYS A 259 14.40 1.69 -7.92
C LYS A 259 14.02 1.49 -6.44
N LEU A 260 14.97 1.66 -5.55
CA LEU A 260 14.83 1.41 -4.11
C LEU A 260 14.75 2.72 -3.34
N LEU A 261 13.82 2.82 -2.41
CA LEU A 261 13.80 3.80 -1.32
C LEU A 261 14.66 3.28 -0.17
N ILE A 262 15.50 4.17 0.39
CA ILE A 262 16.29 3.93 1.59
C ILE A 262 16.09 5.11 2.54
N GLY A 263 15.50 4.84 3.71
CA GLY A 263 15.19 5.86 4.71
C GLY A 263 15.44 5.38 6.13
N MET A 264 16.13 6.20 6.93
CA MET A 264 16.26 6.00 8.37
C MET A 264 15.31 6.96 9.08
N PHE A 265 14.39 6.44 9.87
CA PHE A 265 13.30 7.18 10.49
C PHE A 265 13.38 7.08 12.01
N ASP A 266 12.95 8.13 12.69
CA ASP A 266 12.79 8.14 14.14
C ASP A 266 11.59 7.26 14.58
N ASP A 267 10.64 7.01 13.64
CA ASP A 267 9.55 6.03 13.79
C ASP A 267 9.43 5.17 12.51
N TRP A 268 9.67 3.86 12.64
CA TRP A 268 9.61 2.91 11.52
C TRP A 268 8.22 2.84 10.87
N ARG A 269 7.16 3.21 11.61
CA ARG A 269 5.79 3.22 11.11
C ARG A 269 5.62 4.35 10.11
N GLU A 270 6.11 5.54 10.41
CA GLU A 270 6.18 6.67 9.48
C GLU A 270 7.04 6.32 8.26
N GLY A 271 8.11 5.54 8.48
CA GLY A 271 8.95 5.05 7.40
C GLY A 271 8.22 4.14 6.42
N LEU A 272 7.39 3.21 6.90
CA LEU A 272 6.57 2.38 6.02
C LEU A 272 5.44 3.16 5.34
N GLU A 273 4.85 4.15 6.01
CA GLU A 273 3.89 5.06 5.38
C GLU A 273 4.55 5.89 4.28
N ALA A 274 5.73 6.47 4.54
CA ALA A 274 6.51 7.19 3.53
C ALA A 274 6.88 6.29 2.33
N TYR A 275 7.16 5.01 2.58
CA TYR A 275 7.34 4.02 1.51
C TYR A 275 6.06 3.82 0.69
N GLY A 276 4.90 3.67 1.34
CA GLY A 276 3.61 3.60 0.65
C GLY A 276 3.31 4.85 -0.18
N GLU A 277 3.53 6.03 0.38
CA GLU A 277 3.37 7.33 -0.30
C GLU A 277 4.31 7.48 -1.50
N ALA A 278 5.57 7.05 -1.36
CA ALA A 278 6.54 7.06 -2.47
C ALA A 278 6.09 6.16 -3.63
N ASN A 279 5.51 4.99 -3.32
CA ASN A 279 4.89 4.12 -4.33
C ASN A 279 3.69 4.80 -5.01
N ALA A 280 2.84 5.48 -4.25
CA ALA A 280 1.68 6.18 -4.77
C ALA A 280 2.05 7.37 -5.69
N LEU A 281 3.22 7.97 -5.54
CA LEU A 281 3.73 8.99 -6.46
C LEU A 281 4.01 8.41 -7.85
N ILE A 282 4.55 7.19 -7.91
CA ILE A 282 4.88 6.50 -9.18
C ILE A 282 3.63 5.87 -9.80
N ALA A 283 2.84 5.19 -8.98
CA ALA A 283 1.66 4.47 -9.41
C ALA A 283 0.48 4.79 -8.46
N PRO A 284 -0.25 5.90 -8.72
CA PRO A 284 -1.33 6.34 -7.86
C PRO A 284 -2.43 5.27 -7.70
N PRO A 285 -3.04 5.16 -6.50
CA PRO A 285 -4.17 4.28 -6.30
C PRO A 285 -5.33 4.64 -7.22
N ARG A 286 -6.20 3.67 -7.51
CA ARG A 286 -7.40 3.91 -8.31
C ARG A 286 -8.25 5.02 -7.68
N LYS A 287 -8.87 5.83 -8.54
CA LYS A 287 -9.82 6.87 -8.09
C LYS A 287 -11.05 6.21 -7.49
N TRP A 288 -11.39 6.64 -6.29
CA TRP A 288 -12.61 6.22 -5.59
C TRP A 288 -13.12 7.35 -4.69
N SER A 289 -14.39 7.70 -4.80
CA SER A 289 -14.99 8.84 -4.08
C SER A 289 -16.24 8.49 -3.28
N LYS A 290 -16.64 7.19 -3.26
CA LYS A 290 -17.90 6.76 -2.63
C LYS A 290 -17.75 6.31 -1.18
N GLY A 291 -16.58 6.58 -0.57
CA GLY A 291 -16.30 6.17 0.81
C GLY A 291 -16.08 4.66 0.96
N ASN A 292 -16.03 4.20 2.22
CA ASN A 292 -15.73 2.83 2.57
C ASN A 292 -16.89 1.88 2.25
N ILE A 293 -16.57 0.61 2.04
CA ILE A 293 -17.51 -0.46 1.70
C ILE A 293 -18.09 -1.06 2.99
N PHE A 294 -19.41 -0.94 3.14
CA PHE A 294 -20.24 -1.72 4.07
C PHE A 294 -20.97 -2.77 3.25
N GLY A 295 -20.87 -4.04 3.60
CA GLY A 295 -21.45 -5.05 2.73
C GLY A 295 -21.64 -6.42 3.35
N TRP A 296 -22.03 -7.35 2.50
CA TRP A 296 -22.16 -8.75 2.79
C TRP A 296 -21.62 -9.58 1.61
N ASN A 297 -20.97 -10.70 1.92
CA ASN A 297 -20.41 -11.62 0.94
C ASN A 297 -20.97 -13.03 1.18
N SER A 298 -21.34 -13.72 0.10
CA SER A 298 -22.01 -15.01 0.17
C SER A 298 -21.10 -16.21 0.48
N TRP A 299 -19.75 -16.06 0.47
CA TRP A 299 -18.85 -17.19 0.63
C TRP A 299 -18.99 -17.86 1.99
N GLY A 300 -18.83 -17.14 3.08
CA GLY A 300 -19.02 -17.66 4.43
C GLY A 300 -20.46 -18.10 4.72
N ALA A 301 -21.42 -17.55 3.99
CA ALA A 301 -22.83 -17.78 4.20
C ALA A 301 -23.35 -19.06 3.54
N MET A 302 -23.02 -19.26 2.28
CA MET A 302 -23.69 -20.28 1.45
C MET A 302 -22.71 -21.15 0.67
N ALA A 303 -21.52 -20.65 0.34
CA ALA A 303 -20.52 -21.31 -0.50
C ALA A 303 -21.19 -22.00 -1.73
N GLU A 304 -20.97 -23.30 -1.93
CA GLU A 304 -21.51 -24.08 -3.05
C GLU A 304 -23.04 -24.22 -3.07
N LYS A 305 -23.71 -23.84 -1.96
CA LYS A 305 -25.17 -23.90 -1.80
C LYS A 305 -25.87 -22.57 -2.16
N LEU A 306 -25.13 -21.62 -2.76
CA LEU A 306 -25.68 -20.35 -3.19
C LEU A 306 -26.91 -20.57 -4.08
N ASN A 307 -28.03 -19.92 -3.73
CA ASN A 307 -29.30 -20.07 -4.43
C ASN A 307 -30.08 -18.76 -4.51
N TYR A 308 -30.91 -18.62 -5.53
CA TYR A 308 -31.58 -17.38 -5.89
C TYR A 308 -32.51 -16.82 -4.80
N GLU A 309 -33.38 -17.66 -4.24
CA GLU A 309 -34.33 -17.23 -3.20
C GLU A 309 -33.61 -16.77 -1.94
N GLY A 310 -32.53 -17.45 -1.59
CA GLY A 310 -31.70 -17.14 -0.42
C GLY A 310 -31.04 -15.78 -0.55
N VAL A 311 -30.40 -15.48 -1.68
CA VAL A 311 -29.70 -14.20 -1.85
C VAL A 311 -30.65 -13.01 -1.95
N LEU A 312 -31.87 -13.19 -2.49
CA LEU A 312 -32.90 -12.16 -2.45
C LEU A 312 -33.34 -11.88 -1.02
N ASP A 313 -33.57 -12.90 -0.21
CA ASP A 313 -33.97 -12.75 1.19
C ASP A 313 -32.88 -12.07 2.02
N VAL A 314 -31.60 -12.34 1.74
CA VAL A 314 -30.49 -11.63 2.36
C VAL A 314 -30.47 -10.15 2.00
N SER A 315 -30.65 -9.79 0.72
CA SER A 315 -30.74 -8.40 0.27
C SER A 315 -31.89 -7.68 0.99
N ASP A 316 -33.09 -8.28 1.04
CA ASP A 316 -34.25 -7.71 1.73
C ASP A 316 -34.01 -7.54 3.24
N TYR A 317 -33.39 -8.53 3.89
CA TYR A 317 -33.04 -8.48 5.30
C TYR A 317 -32.07 -7.31 5.62
N ILE A 318 -31.01 -7.17 4.83
CA ILE A 318 -30.04 -6.07 5.02
C ILE A 318 -30.72 -4.72 4.87
N SER A 319 -31.58 -4.56 3.84
CA SER A 319 -32.30 -3.33 3.57
C SER A 319 -33.29 -2.96 4.69
N THR A 320 -33.93 -3.94 5.31
CA THR A 320 -34.97 -3.70 6.32
C THR A 320 -34.44 -3.65 7.75
N ASN A 321 -33.37 -4.37 8.06
CA ASN A 321 -32.91 -4.56 9.43
C ASN A 321 -31.52 -3.92 9.72
N LEU A 322 -30.60 -3.91 8.76
CA LEU A 322 -29.24 -3.44 9.03
C LEU A 322 -28.98 -2.03 8.53
N GLN A 323 -29.32 -1.70 7.26
CA GLN A 323 -29.11 -0.36 6.70
C GLN A 323 -29.80 0.76 7.50
N PRO A 324 -31.10 0.65 7.90
CA PRO A 324 -31.74 1.67 8.70
C PRO A 324 -31.12 1.83 10.10
N ASN A 325 -30.41 0.82 10.55
CA ASN A 325 -29.77 0.75 11.86
C ASN A 325 -28.24 0.91 11.79
N ASN A 326 -27.76 1.85 10.98
CA ASN A 326 -26.35 2.26 10.84
C ASN A 326 -25.39 1.35 10.06
N PHE A 327 -25.78 0.17 9.60
CA PHE A 327 -24.91 -0.66 8.76
C PHE A 327 -24.95 -0.18 7.31
N THR A 328 -24.37 1.00 7.08
CA THR A 328 -24.39 1.68 5.78
C THR A 328 -23.33 2.77 5.72
N ASN A 329 -22.86 3.08 4.52
CA ASN A 329 -22.10 4.28 4.24
C ASN A 329 -22.87 5.12 3.22
N ASP A 330 -23.21 6.38 3.55
CA ASP A 330 -24.06 7.27 2.76
C ASP A 330 -25.35 6.59 2.27
N GLY A 331 -26.00 5.81 3.15
CA GLY A 331 -27.24 5.07 2.85
C GLY A 331 -27.04 3.81 2.01
N THR A 332 -25.83 3.49 1.61
CA THR A 332 -25.51 2.38 0.69
C THR A 332 -24.85 1.21 1.42
N ALA A 333 -25.25 -0.01 1.05
CA ALA A 333 -24.55 -1.25 1.37
C ALA A 333 -24.27 -2.07 0.11
N TYR A 334 -23.31 -2.96 0.16
CA TYR A 334 -22.91 -3.83 -0.95
C TYR A 334 -23.35 -5.27 -0.68
N VAL A 335 -23.98 -5.92 -1.65
CA VAL A 335 -24.38 -7.34 -1.53
C VAL A 335 -23.69 -8.13 -2.61
N ILE A 336 -22.73 -8.97 -2.19
CA ILE A 336 -21.73 -9.56 -3.08
C ILE A 336 -21.96 -11.06 -3.20
N LEU A 337 -22.24 -11.53 -4.41
CA LEU A 337 -22.24 -12.94 -4.76
C LEU A 337 -20.80 -13.41 -4.99
N ASP A 338 -20.33 -14.30 -4.14
CA ASP A 338 -18.99 -14.93 -4.26
C ASP A 338 -19.00 -16.09 -5.25
N SER A 339 -18.01 -16.95 -5.23
CA SER A 339 -17.94 -18.17 -6.03
C SER A 339 -19.25 -18.98 -5.95
N TYR A 340 -19.56 -19.75 -6.99
CA TYR A 340 -20.86 -20.40 -7.22
C TYR A 340 -22.03 -19.45 -7.54
N TRP A 341 -21.77 -18.16 -7.85
CA TRP A 341 -22.77 -17.27 -8.44
C TRP A 341 -23.37 -17.85 -9.74
N ASP A 342 -22.63 -18.70 -10.41
CA ASP A 342 -23.04 -19.41 -11.64
C ASP A 342 -24.03 -20.58 -11.39
N ASN A 343 -24.41 -20.86 -10.15
CA ASN A 343 -25.63 -21.60 -9.83
C ASN A 343 -26.88 -20.86 -10.29
N LEU A 344 -26.80 -19.53 -10.52
CA LEU A 344 -27.88 -18.69 -10.96
C LEU A 344 -27.81 -18.44 -12.48
N THR A 345 -28.98 -18.44 -13.13
CA THR A 345 -29.10 -18.05 -14.54
C THR A 345 -28.92 -16.53 -14.70
N ASP A 346 -28.62 -16.06 -15.93
CA ASP A 346 -28.50 -14.62 -16.22
C ASP A 346 -29.76 -13.84 -15.85
N THR A 347 -30.94 -14.41 -16.05
CA THR A 347 -32.21 -13.80 -15.64
C THR A 347 -32.28 -13.62 -14.12
N GLN A 348 -31.84 -14.61 -13.35
CA GLN A 348 -31.78 -14.54 -11.89
C GLN A 348 -30.73 -13.56 -11.40
N LEU A 349 -29.51 -13.55 -12.01
CA LEU A 349 -28.45 -12.61 -11.71
C LEU A 349 -28.88 -11.16 -11.94
N LYS A 350 -29.57 -10.92 -13.08
CA LYS A 350 -30.13 -9.58 -13.39
C LYS A 350 -31.20 -9.16 -12.38
N SER A 351 -32.13 -10.05 -12.10
CA SER A 351 -33.21 -9.80 -11.12
C SER A 351 -32.68 -9.57 -9.71
N PHE A 352 -31.62 -10.27 -9.31
CA PHE A 352 -30.91 -10.00 -8.05
C PHE A 352 -30.28 -8.60 -8.04
N ALA A 353 -29.58 -8.22 -9.12
CA ALA A 353 -28.98 -6.89 -9.21
C ALA A 353 -30.06 -5.77 -9.15
N GLU A 354 -31.18 -5.96 -9.86
CA GLU A 354 -32.33 -5.04 -9.81
C GLU A 354 -32.94 -4.97 -8.40
N ARG A 355 -33.03 -6.09 -7.66
CA ARG A 355 -33.50 -6.10 -6.27
C ARG A 355 -32.54 -5.33 -5.36
N CYS A 356 -31.22 -5.51 -5.48
CA CYS A 356 -30.24 -4.74 -4.73
C CYS A 356 -30.41 -3.24 -4.95
N VAL A 357 -30.53 -2.81 -6.21
CA VAL A 357 -30.76 -1.39 -6.54
C VAL A 357 -32.07 -0.87 -5.93
N ALA A 358 -33.14 -1.63 -6.00
CA ALA A 358 -34.43 -1.27 -5.38
C ALA A 358 -34.33 -1.14 -3.85
N ASN A 359 -33.43 -1.91 -3.23
CA ASN A 359 -33.14 -1.89 -1.81
C ASN A 359 -32.08 -0.84 -1.40
N GLY A 360 -31.65 0.07 -2.30
CA GLY A 360 -30.60 1.06 -2.04
C GLY A 360 -29.21 0.42 -1.87
N GLN A 361 -28.97 -0.72 -2.53
CA GLN A 361 -27.74 -1.49 -2.43
C GLN A 361 -26.98 -1.51 -3.75
N VAL A 362 -25.70 -1.81 -3.68
CA VAL A 362 -24.82 -2.06 -4.84
C VAL A 362 -24.60 -3.55 -5.00
N PRO A 363 -24.99 -4.17 -6.13
CA PRO A 363 -24.73 -5.56 -6.39
C PRO A 363 -23.26 -5.78 -6.71
N GLY A 364 -22.66 -6.81 -6.08
CA GLY A 364 -21.32 -7.28 -6.31
C GLY A 364 -21.26 -8.72 -6.79
N ILE A 365 -20.16 -9.10 -7.44
CA ILE A 365 -19.95 -10.45 -7.94
C ILE A 365 -18.48 -10.85 -7.81
N TYR A 366 -18.18 -12.13 -7.81
CA TYR A 366 -16.85 -12.73 -7.79
C TYR A 366 -16.40 -13.18 -9.18
N TRP A 367 -15.10 -13.11 -9.46
CA TRP A 367 -14.52 -13.74 -10.63
C TRP A 367 -13.01 -13.97 -10.52
N ALA A 368 -12.52 -15.07 -11.13
CA ALA A 368 -11.09 -15.39 -11.20
C ALA A 368 -10.60 -15.30 -12.67
N PRO A 369 -10.04 -14.15 -13.08
CA PRO A 369 -9.75 -13.85 -14.49
C PRO A 369 -8.68 -14.73 -15.10
N PHE A 370 -7.68 -15.14 -14.30
CA PHE A 370 -6.50 -15.88 -14.75
C PHE A 370 -6.51 -17.35 -14.36
N SER A 371 -7.71 -17.89 -14.09
CA SER A 371 -7.91 -19.26 -13.60
C SER A 371 -8.79 -20.08 -14.53
N ASP A 372 -8.38 -21.31 -14.84
CA ASP A 372 -9.25 -22.36 -15.39
C ASP A 372 -9.50 -23.42 -14.33
N TRP A 373 -10.69 -23.38 -13.74
CA TRP A 373 -11.15 -24.35 -12.74
C TRP A 373 -11.57 -25.69 -13.34
N GLY A 374 -11.97 -25.68 -14.63
CA GLY A 374 -12.39 -26.87 -15.31
C GLY A 374 -11.25 -27.80 -15.73
N GLU A 375 -10.02 -27.30 -15.72
CA GLU A 375 -8.77 -27.99 -16.04
C GLU A 375 -8.80 -28.80 -17.34
N ASN A 376 -9.71 -28.47 -18.25
CA ASN A 376 -9.88 -29.09 -19.54
C ASN A 376 -9.45 -28.21 -20.68
N GLY A 377 -8.18 -28.35 -21.09
CA GLY A 377 -7.57 -27.55 -22.13
C GLY A 377 -8.22 -27.66 -23.52
N SER A 378 -9.04 -28.66 -23.77
CA SER A 378 -9.77 -28.79 -25.06
C SER A 378 -11.05 -27.95 -25.10
N ARG A 379 -11.54 -27.47 -23.96
CA ARG A 379 -12.70 -26.60 -23.85
C ARG A 379 -12.43 -25.24 -24.53
N THR A 380 -13.44 -24.71 -25.24
CA THR A 380 -13.34 -23.34 -25.79
C THR A 380 -13.53 -22.31 -24.67
N MET A 381 -12.69 -21.27 -24.69
CA MET A 381 -12.79 -20.16 -23.73
C MET A 381 -14.01 -19.31 -24.06
N GLU A 382 -14.71 -18.84 -23.04
CA GLU A 382 -15.91 -18.01 -23.17
C GLU A 382 -15.61 -16.72 -23.93
N GLY A 383 -16.48 -16.38 -24.87
CA GLY A 383 -16.33 -15.18 -25.71
C GLY A 383 -15.20 -15.24 -26.72
N SER A 384 -14.60 -16.40 -26.98
CA SER A 384 -13.48 -16.56 -27.89
C SER A 384 -13.57 -17.83 -28.75
N ASN A 385 -12.65 -17.95 -29.75
CA ASN A 385 -12.45 -19.17 -30.51
C ASN A 385 -11.25 -20.01 -30.04
N TYR A 386 -10.53 -19.53 -29.05
CA TYR A 386 -9.36 -20.21 -28.49
C TYR A 386 -9.74 -21.32 -27.51
N LYS A 387 -8.87 -22.31 -27.41
CA LYS A 387 -8.97 -23.35 -26.39
C LYS A 387 -8.24 -22.93 -25.11
N TYR A 388 -8.72 -23.38 -23.95
CA TYR A 388 -8.05 -23.09 -22.69
C TYR A 388 -6.58 -23.55 -22.68
N GLY A 389 -6.28 -24.70 -23.24
CA GLY A 389 -4.91 -25.23 -23.31
C GLY A 389 -3.93 -24.37 -24.12
N GLU A 390 -4.43 -23.56 -25.06
CA GLU A 390 -3.58 -22.60 -25.82
C GLU A 390 -3.13 -21.42 -24.96
N ALA A 391 -3.90 -21.10 -23.89
CA ALA A 391 -3.65 -20.01 -22.99
C ALA A 391 -3.01 -20.41 -21.65
N TYR A 392 -2.73 -21.69 -21.42
CA TYR A 392 -2.06 -22.10 -20.18
C TYR A 392 -0.65 -21.57 -20.07
N LEU A 393 -0.25 -21.16 -18.86
CA LEU A 393 1.15 -20.90 -18.53
C LEU A 393 1.87 -22.22 -18.29
N TYR A 394 3.03 -22.38 -18.93
CA TYR A 394 3.86 -23.58 -18.81
C TYR A 394 5.11 -23.26 -17.97
N VAL A 395 5.46 -24.17 -17.07
CA VAL A 395 6.68 -24.16 -16.27
C VAL A 395 7.37 -25.48 -16.42
N ASN A 396 8.61 -25.49 -16.95
CA ASN A 396 9.37 -26.69 -17.26
C ASN A 396 8.59 -27.66 -18.19
N GLY A 397 7.93 -27.10 -19.20
CA GLY A 397 7.19 -27.85 -20.21
C GLY A 397 5.86 -28.43 -19.74
N GLN A 398 5.42 -28.12 -18.51
CA GLN A 398 4.15 -28.59 -17.97
C GLN A 398 3.19 -27.45 -17.69
N PRO A 399 1.88 -27.56 -17.97
CA PRO A 399 0.91 -26.53 -17.65
C PRO A 399 0.83 -26.35 -16.14
N LYS A 400 1.09 -25.12 -15.69
CA LYS A 400 1.18 -24.82 -14.24
C LYS A 400 -0.21 -24.84 -13.62
N LYS A 401 -0.29 -25.54 -12.49
CA LYS A 401 -1.44 -25.54 -11.59
C LYS A 401 -1.00 -25.01 -10.22
N ILE A 402 -1.73 -24.03 -9.71
CA ILE A 402 -1.73 -23.65 -8.30
C ILE A 402 -3.01 -24.22 -7.69
N ALA A 403 -4.02 -23.45 -7.38
CA ALA A 403 -5.36 -23.98 -7.07
C ALA A 403 -6.10 -24.42 -8.35
N SER A 404 -5.88 -23.71 -9.45
CA SER A 404 -6.41 -23.93 -10.80
C SER A 404 -5.30 -23.87 -11.85
N ARG A 405 -5.61 -24.17 -13.12
CA ARG A 405 -4.67 -23.94 -14.22
C ARG A 405 -4.51 -22.44 -14.46
N ALA A 406 -3.27 -21.96 -14.43
CA ALA A 406 -2.93 -20.57 -14.65
C ALA A 406 -3.03 -20.21 -16.13
N LEU A 407 -3.67 -19.08 -16.43
CA LEU A 407 -3.84 -18.55 -17.77
C LEU A 407 -2.86 -17.42 -18.04
N ASP A 408 -2.27 -17.41 -19.24
CA ASP A 408 -1.40 -16.33 -19.70
C ASP A 408 -2.17 -15.01 -19.85
N PRO A 409 -1.85 -13.95 -19.08
CA PRO A 409 -2.53 -12.65 -19.16
C PRO A 409 -2.35 -11.95 -20.51
N THR A 410 -1.33 -12.33 -21.27
CA THR A 410 -1.01 -11.73 -22.58
C THR A 410 -1.72 -12.43 -23.74
N HIS A 411 -2.28 -13.62 -23.52
CA HIS A 411 -2.92 -14.42 -24.55
C HIS A 411 -4.25 -13.79 -25.00
N PRO A 412 -4.51 -13.66 -26.31
CA PRO A 412 -5.72 -13.05 -26.83
C PRO A 412 -7.01 -13.74 -26.37
N GLY A 413 -7.00 -15.06 -26.22
CA GLY A 413 -8.13 -15.82 -25.66
C GLY A 413 -8.45 -15.42 -24.22
N THR A 414 -7.44 -15.23 -23.37
CA THR A 414 -7.61 -14.74 -22.00
C THR A 414 -8.23 -13.34 -22.00
N ARG A 415 -7.76 -12.46 -22.85
CA ARG A 415 -8.30 -11.07 -22.97
C ARG A 415 -9.76 -11.08 -23.49
N GLN A 416 -10.07 -11.90 -24.49
CA GLN A 416 -11.46 -12.03 -24.99
C GLN A 416 -12.38 -12.57 -23.87
N ARG A 417 -11.93 -13.56 -23.10
CA ARG A 417 -12.64 -14.05 -21.92
C ARG A 417 -12.88 -12.97 -20.87
N MET A 418 -11.85 -12.13 -20.60
CA MET A 418 -12.02 -10.98 -19.70
C MET A 418 -13.10 -10.01 -20.23
N SER A 419 -13.04 -9.66 -21.53
CA SER A 419 -14.04 -8.79 -22.15
C SER A 419 -15.45 -9.39 -22.03
N TYR A 420 -15.60 -10.70 -22.29
CA TYR A 420 -16.87 -11.39 -22.21
C TYR A 420 -17.49 -11.30 -20.80
N PHE A 421 -16.72 -11.64 -19.76
CA PHE A 421 -17.27 -11.65 -18.39
C PHE A 421 -17.49 -10.24 -17.84
N ILE A 422 -16.57 -9.30 -18.06
CA ILE A 422 -16.73 -7.95 -17.55
C ILE A 422 -17.91 -7.24 -18.20
N ASN A 423 -18.09 -7.35 -19.52
CA ASN A 423 -19.26 -6.78 -20.21
C ASN A 423 -20.55 -7.45 -19.73
N ARG A 424 -20.58 -8.79 -19.59
CA ARG A 424 -21.72 -9.53 -19.04
C ARG A 424 -22.11 -9.01 -17.66
N PHE A 425 -21.16 -8.84 -16.74
CA PHE A 425 -21.45 -8.34 -15.39
C PHE A 425 -21.96 -6.91 -15.40
N LYS A 426 -21.39 -6.04 -16.23
CA LYS A 426 -21.87 -4.68 -16.41
C LYS A 426 -23.30 -4.62 -16.97
N ASP A 427 -23.60 -5.42 -17.98
CA ASP A 427 -24.92 -5.52 -18.62
C ASP A 427 -25.98 -6.08 -17.64
N LEU A 428 -25.56 -6.93 -16.70
CA LEU A 428 -26.40 -7.44 -15.62
C LEU A 428 -26.55 -6.45 -14.46
N GLY A 429 -25.80 -5.34 -14.42
CA GLY A 429 -25.95 -4.26 -13.46
C GLY A 429 -24.96 -4.27 -12.27
N TYR A 430 -23.97 -5.17 -12.25
CA TYR A 430 -22.98 -5.26 -11.18
C TYR A 430 -22.01 -4.07 -11.19
N LYS A 431 -21.63 -3.59 -9.99
CA LYS A 431 -20.73 -2.43 -9.79
C LYS A 431 -19.57 -2.71 -8.84
N TYR A 432 -19.46 -3.90 -8.31
CA TYR A 432 -18.36 -4.38 -7.49
C TYR A 432 -17.96 -5.77 -8.01
N ILE A 433 -16.64 -6.00 -8.18
CA ILE A 433 -16.13 -7.33 -8.51
C ILE A 433 -15.00 -7.68 -7.55
N LYS A 434 -15.13 -8.83 -6.86
CA LYS A 434 -14.03 -9.49 -6.18
C LYS A 434 -13.25 -10.31 -7.20
N PHE A 435 -12.04 -9.85 -7.51
CA PHE A 435 -11.10 -10.57 -8.37
C PHE A 435 -10.19 -11.44 -7.52
N ASP A 436 -10.16 -12.73 -7.82
CA ASP A 436 -9.46 -13.71 -7.00
C ASP A 436 -8.43 -14.50 -7.79
N PHE A 437 -7.53 -15.20 -7.06
CA PHE A 437 -6.42 -16.01 -7.61
C PHE A 437 -5.56 -15.23 -8.62
N LEU A 438 -5.34 -13.94 -8.32
CA LEU A 438 -4.57 -13.04 -9.19
C LEU A 438 -3.07 -13.42 -9.22
N ASN A 439 -2.58 -14.14 -8.22
CA ASN A 439 -1.24 -14.71 -8.21
C ASN A 439 -0.96 -15.65 -9.41
N ASN A 440 -1.97 -16.24 -10.04
CA ASN A 440 -1.81 -17.01 -11.27
C ASN A 440 -1.21 -16.19 -12.43
N ALA A 441 -1.48 -14.89 -12.48
CA ALA A 441 -1.04 -14.01 -13.56
C ALA A 441 0.42 -13.55 -13.44
N ILE A 442 1.04 -13.72 -12.25
CA ILE A 442 2.40 -13.21 -11.98
C ILE A 442 3.47 -14.31 -11.94
N LEU A 443 3.11 -15.51 -12.37
CA LEU A 443 4.03 -16.65 -12.42
C LEU A 443 5.14 -16.45 -13.43
N GLU A 444 6.37 -16.87 -13.07
CA GLU A 444 7.43 -17.03 -14.04
C GLU A 444 7.14 -18.26 -14.91
N ALA A 445 7.01 -18.04 -16.21
CA ALA A 445 6.66 -19.10 -17.18
C ALA A 445 7.80 -19.35 -18.17
N ASP A 446 7.70 -20.45 -18.91
CA ASP A 446 8.66 -20.79 -19.99
C ASP A 446 8.63 -19.75 -21.10
N SER A 447 7.45 -19.22 -21.41
CA SER A 447 7.23 -18.08 -22.31
C SER A 447 5.82 -17.55 -22.12
N TYR A 448 5.62 -16.32 -22.58
CA TYR A 448 4.30 -15.71 -22.71
C TYR A 448 3.92 -15.60 -24.21
N TYR A 449 2.63 -15.42 -24.48
CA TYR A 449 2.14 -15.24 -25.84
C TYR A 449 2.75 -13.98 -26.47
N ASP A 450 2.72 -12.84 -25.73
CA ASP A 450 3.47 -11.64 -26.12
C ASP A 450 4.96 -11.84 -25.84
N LYS A 451 5.77 -11.88 -26.90
CA LYS A 451 7.21 -12.14 -26.81
C LYS A 451 8.02 -10.97 -26.25
N ASN A 452 7.42 -9.78 -26.09
CA ASN A 452 8.04 -8.66 -25.40
C ASN A 452 7.91 -8.77 -23.87
N VAL A 453 7.03 -9.63 -23.40
CA VAL A 453 6.85 -9.97 -21.98
C VAL A 453 7.77 -11.14 -21.65
N THR A 454 8.67 -10.91 -20.71
CA THR A 454 9.69 -11.89 -20.32
C THR A 454 9.70 -12.21 -18.82
N THR A 455 8.94 -11.45 -18.00
CA THR A 455 8.83 -11.67 -16.56
C THR A 455 7.36 -11.79 -16.12
N GLY A 456 7.13 -12.47 -15.00
CA GLY A 456 5.79 -12.62 -14.44
C GLY A 456 5.16 -11.27 -14.07
N VAL A 457 5.95 -10.31 -13.60
CA VAL A 457 5.46 -8.96 -13.26
C VAL A 457 4.99 -8.21 -14.50
N GLN A 458 5.73 -8.31 -15.62
CA GLN A 458 5.30 -7.72 -16.89
C GLN A 458 3.99 -8.35 -17.39
N ALA A 459 3.85 -9.68 -17.25
CA ALA A 459 2.63 -10.40 -17.62
C ALA A 459 1.43 -9.94 -16.78
N TYR A 460 1.61 -9.85 -15.46
CA TYR A 460 0.60 -9.35 -14.52
C TYR A 460 0.17 -7.93 -14.87
N ASN A 461 1.12 -7.00 -15.05
CA ASN A 461 0.83 -5.62 -15.44
C ASN A 461 0.05 -5.56 -16.76
N SER A 462 0.43 -6.37 -17.75
CA SER A 462 -0.26 -6.44 -19.05
C SER A 462 -1.72 -6.90 -18.90
N GLY A 463 -1.97 -7.93 -18.10
CA GLY A 463 -3.31 -8.46 -17.83
C GLY A 463 -4.16 -7.52 -16.99
N MET A 464 -3.60 -7.01 -15.89
CA MET A 464 -4.33 -6.13 -14.96
C MET A 464 -4.64 -4.77 -15.57
N LYS A 465 -3.75 -4.21 -16.40
CA LYS A 465 -4.02 -2.99 -17.15
C LYS A 465 -5.25 -3.18 -18.04
N TYR A 466 -5.28 -4.26 -18.82
CA TYR A 466 -6.41 -4.57 -19.70
C TYR A 466 -7.70 -4.77 -18.89
N LEU A 467 -7.65 -5.51 -17.78
CA LEU A 467 -8.79 -5.73 -16.90
C LEU A 467 -9.32 -4.42 -16.32
N THR A 468 -8.43 -3.53 -15.89
CA THR A 468 -8.78 -2.22 -15.33
C THR A 468 -9.42 -1.31 -16.37
N GLU A 469 -8.92 -1.31 -17.62
CA GLU A 469 -9.52 -0.58 -18.74
C GLU A 469 -10.95 -1.08 -19.03
N LEU A 470 -11.18 -2.38 -18.99
CA LEU A 470 -12.52 -2.96 -19.14
C LEU A 470 -13.47 -2.57 -18.00
N CYS A 471 -12.98 -2.57 -16.77
CA CYS A 471 -13.78 -2.19 -15.60
C CYS A 471 -14.18 -0.71 -15.62
N GLY A 472 -13.27 0.18 -16.04
CA GLY A 472 -13.47 1.63 -15.95
C GLY A 472 -13.49 2.13 -14.51
N ASP A 473 -13.79 3.42 -14.30
CA ASP A 473 -13.69 4.06 -12.98
C ASP A 473 -14.90 3.80 -12.06
N ASP A 474 -16.04 3.41 -12.61
CA ASP A 474 -17.29 3.24 -11.86
C ASP A 474 -17.41 1.90 -11.13
N LEU A 475 -16.56 0.94 -11.47
CA LEU A 475 -16.59 -0.41 -10.92
C LEU A 475 -15.54 -0.56 -9.83
N PHE A 476 -15.96 -0.96 -8.63
CA PHE A 476 -15.06 -1.26 -7.53
C PHE A 476 -14.34 -2.60 -7.78
N MET A 477 -13.02 -2.62 -7.68
CA MET A 477 -12.18 -3.80 -7.86
C MET A 477 -11.56 -4.19 -6.51
N ALA A 478 -12.05 -5.28 -5.91
CA ALA A 478 -11.47 -5.88 -4.72
C ALA A 478 -10.53 -7.01 -5.13
N LEU A 479 -9.27 -6.96 -4.71
CA LEU A 479 -8.25 -7.93 -5.07
C LEU A 479 -8.04 -8.95 -3.95
N SER A 480 -8.11 -10.23 -4.29
CA SER A 480 -7.85 -11.35 -3.40
C SER A 480 -6.81 -12.28 -4.00
N ILE A 481 -6.05 -12.96 -3.15
CA ILE A 481 -4.91 -13.81 -3.54
C ILE A 481 -4.06 -13.07 -4.60
N ALA A 482 -3.68 -11.85 -4.23
CA ALA A 482 -2.97 -10.92 -5.08
C ALA A 482 -1.60 -10.57 -4.47
N PRO A 483 -0.57 -10.32 -5.30
CA PRO A 483 0.67 -9.75 -4.81
C PRO A 483 0.40 -8.39 -4.13
N ALA A 484 1.28 -7.97 -3.21
CA ALA A 484 1.18 -6.64 -2.60
C ALA A 484 1.32 -5.53 -3.65
N PHE A 485 2.18 -5.77 -4.63
CA PHE A 485 2.45 -4.90 -5.77
C PHE A 485 2.50 -5.71 -7.09
N PRO A 486 2.14 -5.07 -8.22
CA PRO A 486 1.68 -3.68 -8.46
C PRO A 486 0.30 -3.39 -7.85
N ALA A 487 0.13 -2.23 -7.18
CA ALA A 487 -1.07 -1.90 -6.40
C ALA A 487 -2.14 -1.09 -7.16
N GLN A 488 -1.74 -0.33 -8.18
CA GLN A 488 -2.59 0.66 -8.87
C GLN A 488 -3.83 0.10 -9.58
N TYR A 489 -4.00 -1.22 -9.61
CA TYR A 489 -5.09 -1.88 -10.32
C TYR A 489 -6.33 -2.17 -9.48
N GLY A 490 -6.23 -2.09 -8.14
CA GLY A 490 -7.33 -2.39 -7.22
C GLY A 490 -7.78 -1.21 -6.39
N ASN A 491 -9.03 -1.24 -5.94
CA ASN A 491 -9.54 -0.31 -4.94
C ASN A 491 -9.27 -0.83 -3.52
N SER A 492 -9.41 -2.14 -3.31
CA SER A 492 -9.02 -2.80 -2.07
C SER A 492 -8.20 -4.05 -2.33
N ARG A 493 -7.43 -4.47 -1.31
CA ARG A 493 -6.70 -5.74 -1.31
C ARG A 493 -6.86 -6.44 0.02
N ARG A 494 -7.09 -7.74 -0.03
CA ARG A 494 -7.10 -8.63 1.13
C ARG A 494 -5.75 -8.62 1.83
N ILE A 495 -5.72 -8.32 3.12
CA ILE A 495 -4.48 -8.31 3.92
C ILE A 495 -4.11 -9.68 4.49
N SER A 496 -5.03 -10.63 4.45
CA SER A 496 -4.86 -12.00 4.92
C SER A 496 -5.49 -12.97 3.93
N CYS A 497 -5.27 -14.27 4.07
CA CYS A 497 -6.07 -15.30 3.43
C CYS A 497 -7.47 -15.35 4.05
N ASP A 498 -8.31 -16.31 3.63
CA ASP A 498 -9.68 -16.44 4.12
C ASP A 498 -9.76 -16.53 5.65
N ALA A 499 -10.65 -15.75 6.22
CA ALA A 499 -10.84 -15.61 7.66
C ALA A 499 -12.28 -15.98 8.04
N TRP A 500 -12.44 -17.09 8.73
CA TRP A 500 -13.73 -17.68 9.06
C TRP A 500 -14.12 -17.46 10.52
N GLY A 501 -13.24 -17.84 11.43
CA GLY A 501 -13.52 -17.90 12.84
C GLY A 501 -12.95 -16.76 13.64
N ALA A 502 -13.63 -16.40 14.74
CA ALA A 502 -13.17 -15.33 15.60
C ALA A 502 -11.88 -15.70 16.36
N LYS A 503 -11.76 -16.92 16.85
CA LYS A 503 -10.60 -17.35 17.66
C LYS A 503 -9.35 -17.58 16.80
N GLU A 504 -9.49 -18.39 15.78
CA GLU A 504 -8.36 -18.86 14.97
C GLU A 504 -7.83 -17.81 14.01
N ASP A 505 -8.71 -16.95 13.46
CA ASP A 505 -8.36 -16.09 12.32
C ASP A 505 -8.25 -14.60 12.68
N THR A 506 -8.87 -14.11 13.77
CA THR A 506 -8.76 -12.68 14.12
C THR A 506 -7.32 -12.24 14.37
N GLU A 507 -6.54 -12.99 15.17
CA GLU A 507 -5.13 -12.67 15.40
C GLU A 507 -4.32 -12.71 14.09
N TYR A 508 -4.66 -13.62 13.18
CA TYR A 508 -4.03 -13.71 11.86
C TYR A 508 -4.37 -12.50 10.96
N VAL A 509 -5.63 -12.07 10.94
CA VAL A 509 -6.02 -10.82 10.24
C VAL A 509 -5.28 -9.64 10.85
N MET A 510 -5.18 -9.58 12.18
CA MET A 510 -4.43 -8.53 12.87
C MET A 510 -2.91 -8.61 12.63
N ASN A 511 -2.34 -9.77 12.32
CA ASN A 511 -0.96 -9.86 11.80
C ASN A 511 -0.83 -9.08 10.49
N GLY A 512 -1.76 -9.29 9.55
CA GLY A 512 -1.82 -8.52 8.31
C GLY A 512 -1.87 -7.01 8.55
N LEU A 513 -2.72 -6.57 9.50
CA LEU A 513 -2.82 -5.16 9.86
C LEU A 513 -1.57 -4.66 10.59
N SER A 514 -0.99 -5.44 11.50
CA SER A 514 0.21 -5.03 12.28
C SER A 514 1.38 -4.59 11.43
N TYR A 515 1.50 -5.16 10.23
CA TYR A 515 2.68 -4.96 9.38
C TYR A 515 2.34 -4.52 7.95
N GLY A 516 1.05 -4.42 7.62
CA GLY A 516 0.57 -4.05 6.29
C GLY A 516 -0.44 -2.89 6.27
N TRP A 517 -0.68 -2.18 7.40
CA TRP A 517 -1.61 -1.04 7.45
C TRP A 517 -1.28 0.02 6.39
N TRP A 518 0.01 0.28 6.14
CA TRP A 518 0.53 1.27 5.20
C TRP A 518 0.14 1.03 3.75
N LEU A 519 -0.38 -0.17 3.42
CA LEU A 519 -0.94 -0.45 2.09
C LEU A 519 -2.17 0.41 1.79
N ASP A 520 -2.79 1.04 2.79
CA ASP A 520 -3.87 2.03 2.57
C ASP A 520 -3.39 3.34 1.92
N LYS A 521 -2.06 3.52 1.73
CA LYS A 521 -1.48 4.60 0.93
C LYS A 521 -1.51 4.28 -0.57
N VAL A 522 -1.51 3.00 -0.94
CA VAL A 522 -1.46 2.53 -2.34
C VAL A 522 -2.74 1.85 -2.81
N TYR A 523 -3.64 1.48 -1.88
CA TYR A 523 -5.03 1.08 -2.12
C TYR A 523 -5.97 2.07 -1.44
N ASN A 524 -7.22 2.16 -1.86
CA ASN A 524 -8.20 2.98 -1.15
C ASN A 524 -8.51 2.39 0.24
N PHE A 525 -8.57 1.03 0.32
CA PHE A 525 -8.87 0.30 1.55
C PHE A 525 -8.08 -1.00 1.63
N ASN A 526 -7.68 -1.37 2.83
CA ASN A 526 -7.36 -2.74 3.17
C ASN A 526 -8.64 -3.56 3.37
N ASP A 527 -8.56 -4.88 3.21
CA ASP A 527 -9.70 -5.77 3.30
C ASP A 527 -9.39 -6.92 4.28
N ALA A 528 -10.17 -6.99 5.37
CA ALA A 528 -10.04 -7.97 6.44
C ALA A 528 -10.78 -9.29 6.17
N ASP A 529 -11.32 -9.46 4.93
CA ASP A 529 -12.25 -10.52 4.57
C ASP A 529 -13.64 -10.37 5.21
N HIS A 530 -14.53 -11.26 4.83
CA HIS A 530 -15.88 -11.34 5.38
C HIS A 530 -15.88 -11.70 6.89
N LEU A 531 -16.75 -11.05 7.63
CA LEU A 531 -16.84 -11.20 9.08
C LEU A 531 -17.96 -12.21 9.40
N VAL A 532 -17.56 -13.41 9.82
CA VAL A 532 -18.48 -14.48 10.23
C VAL A 532 -18.63 -14.44 11.75
N LEU A 533 -19.84 -14.17 12.24
CA LEU A 533 -20.16 -14.03 13.66
C LEU A 533 -20.84 -15.29 14.23
N HIS A 534 -21.53 -16.02 13.40
CA HIS A 534 -22.26 -17.22 13.78
C HIS A 534 -21.63 -18.47 13.20
N ARG A 535 -20.48 -18.83 13.75
CA ARG A 535 -19.82 -20.09 13.48
C ARG A 535 -19.46 -20.72 14.82
N GLU A 536 -19.89 -21.96 15.03
CA GLU A 536 -19.79 -22.61 16.35
C GLU A 536 -20.50 -21.78 17.44
N ASP A 537 -20.17 -21.98 18.69
CA ASP A 537 -20.80 -21.28 19.84
C ASP A 537 -20.03 -20.01 20.24
N TYR A 538 -19.63 -19.16 19.29
CA TYR A 538 -18.93 -17.92 19.60
C TYR A 538 -19.75 -17.01 20.49
N ASN A 539 -19.12 -16.55 21.58
CA ASN A 539 -19.70 -15.65 22.57
C ASN A 539 -19.69 -14.19 22.06
N GLU A 540 -20.23 -13.27 22.85
CA GLU A 540 -20.35 -11.87 22.48
C GLU A 540 -19.01 -11.15 22.37
N ASP A 541 -18.02 -11.51 23.22
CA ASP A 541 -16.71 -10.87 23.21
C ASP A 541 -15.91 -11.27 21.98
N GLU A 542 -16.00 -12.53 21.56
CA GLU A 542 -15.46 -13.03 20.31
C GLU A 542 -16.10 -12.35 19.09
N ASN A 543 -17.41 -12.10 19.12
CA ASN A 543 -18.09 -11.37 18.06
C ASN A 543 -17.64 -9.90 18.00
N ARG A 544 -17.50 -9.21 19.15
CA ARG A 544 -16.95 -7.84 19.20
C ARG A 544 -15.51 -7.80 18.67
N MET A 545 -14.70 -8.79 19.05
CA MET A 545 -13.32 -8.93 18.59
C MET A 545 -13.27 -9.07 17.05
N ARG A 546 -14.12 -9.95 16.47
CA ARG A 546 -14.15 -10.16 15.01
C ARG A 546 -14.64 -8.91 14.26
N ILE A 547 -15.71 -8.23 14.74
CA ILE A 547 -16.18 -6.98 14.15
C ILE A 547 -15.09 -5.90 14.21
N THR A 548 -14.46 -5.72 15.37
CA THR A 548 -13.43 -4.69 15.55
C THR A 548 -12.27 -4.93 14.59
N SER A 549 -11.86 -6.18 14.35
CA SER A 549 -10.79 -6.50 13.43
C SER A 549 -11.08 -6.04 11.99
N GLY A 550 -12.32 -6.15 11.53
CA GLY A 550 -12.73 -5.62 10.22
C GLY A 550 -12.78 -4.09 10.19
N VAL A 551 -13.45 -3.51 11.20
CA VAL A 551 -13.68 -2.06 11.29
C VAL A 551 -12.38 -1.25 11.29
N ILE A 552 -11.35 -1.71 12.01
CA ILE A 552 -10.04 -1.00 12.09
C ILE A 552 -9.10 -1.32 10.94
N THR A 553 -9.46 -2.28 10.07
CA THR A 553 -8.65 -2.66 8.91
C THR A 553 -9.01 -1.84 7.67
N GLY A 554 -10.30 -1.70 7.38
CA GLY A 554 -10.78 -1.01 6.17
C GLY A 554 -12.18 -1.44 5.77
N THR A 555 -12.35 -2.28 4.71
CA THR A 555 -13.69 -2.70 4.28
C THR A 555 -14.43 -3.47 5.38
N TYR A 556 -15.74 -3.21 5.49
CA TYR A 556 -16.60 -3.80 6.52
C TYR A 556 -17.66 -4.68 5.88
N ILE A 557 -17.34 -5.96 5.73
CA ILE A 557 -18.16 -6.93 4.98
C ILE A 557 -18.56 -8.08 5.90
N LEU A 558 -19.86 -8.31 6.09
CA LEU A 558 -20.39 -9.45 6.85
C LEU A 558 -20.39 -10.71 6.00
N GLY A 559 -20.35 -11.90 6.64
CA GLY A 559 -20.24 -13.18 5.95
C GLY A 559 -21.20 -14.28 6.45
N ASP A 560 -22.11 -13.97 7.38
CA ASP A 560 -23.04 -14.96 7.89
C ASP A 560 -24.22 -15.22 6.94
N ASN A 561 -24.82 -16.41 7.04
CA ASN A 561 -26.03 -16.73 6.29
C ASN A 561 -27.27 -16.12 6.97
N PHE A 562 -27.78 -15.04 6.39
CA PHE A 562 -28.99 -14.37 6.84
C PHE A 562 -30.27 -14.89 6.17
N SER A 563 -30.18 -15.85 5.25
CA SER A 563 -31.37 -16.33 4.53
C SER A 563 -32.30 -17.17 5.42
N GLN A 564 -33.58 -16.90 5.30
CA GLN A 564 -34.67 -17.70 5.85
C GLN A 564 -35.52 -18.32 4.72
N LYS A 565 -35.06 -18.23 3.47
CA LYS A 565 -35.70 -18.76 2.27
C LYS A 565 -34.71 -19.54 1.41
N GLY A 566 -35.26 -20.32 0.48
CA GLY A 566 -34.49 -21.12 -0.44
C GLY A 566 -33.96 -22.41 0.18
N THR A 567 -32.91 -22.96 -0.44
CA THR A 567 -32.40 -24.32 -0.11
C THR A 567 -31.26 -24.33 0.90
N CYS A 568 -30.68 -23.13 1.20
CA CYS A 568 -29.62 -22.95 2.21
C CYS A 568 -30.07 -21.94 3.24
N LEU A 569 -30.62 -22.41 4.34
CA LEU A 569 -31.17 -21.55 5.39
C LEU A 569 -30.06 -21.19 6.41
N GLY A 570 -30.09 -19.92 6.84
CA GLY A 570 -29.27 -19.44 7.96
C GLY A 570 -29.95 -19.68 9.30
N GLU A 571 -29.15 -19.75 10.34
CA GLU A 571 -29.66 -19.83 11.70
C GLU A 571 -30.24 -18.47 12.13
N PRO A 572 -31.35 -18.42 12.87
CA PRO A 572 -31.92 -17.17 13.39
C PRO A 572 -30.92 -16.37 14.24
N ALA A 573 -30.03 -17.04 14.95
CA ALA A 573 -28.99 -16.43 15.75
C ALA A 573 -27.99 -15.58 14.91
N ALA A 574 -27.77 -15.91 13.64
CA ALA A 574 -26.92 -15.13 12.74
C ALA A 574 -27.49 -13.72 12.54
N ARG A 575 -28.80 -13.58 12.29
CA ARG A 575 -29.49 -12.28 12.21
C ARG A 575 -29.39 -11.50 13.52
N GLN A 576 -29.69 -12.16 14.65
CA GLN A 576 -29.63 -11.53 15.96
C GLN A 576 -28.24 -10.98 16.29
N LYS A 577 -27.17 -11.73 15.95
CA LYS A 577 -25.78 -11.28 16.12
C LYS A 577 -25.47 -10.09 15.20
N ALA A 578 -25.86 -10.12 13.95
CA ALA A 578 -25.66 -9.00 13.05
C ALA A 578 -26.40 -7.74 13.52
N GLU A 579 -27.67 -7.85 13.91
CA GLU A 579 -28.44 -6.74 14.47
C GLU A 579 -27.83 -6.17 15.76
N LYS A 580 -27.23 -7.00 16.59
CA LYS A 580 -26.60 -6.57 17.84
C LYS A 580 -25.25 -5.91 17.66
N PHE A 581 -24.38 -6.49 16.81
CA PHE A 581 -22.99 -6.09 16.75
C PHE A 581 -22.67 -5.20 15.53
N ALA A 582 -23.30 -5.43 14.36
CA ALA A 582 -23.00 -4.67 13.16
C ALA A 582 -23.75 -3.33 13.08
N THR A 583 -24.66 -3.04 14.01
CA THR A 583 -25.46 -1.79 14.01
C THR A 583 -24.99 -0.77 15.07
N ASN A 584 -23.89 -1.02 15.76
CA ASN A 584 -23.35 -0.06 16.74
C ASN A 584 -22.90 1.22 16.00
N ALA A 585 -23.59 2.33 16.29
CA ALA A 585 -23.42 3.59 15.55
C ALA A 585 -22.00 4.15 15.71
N GLU A 586 -21.43 4.11 16.93
CA GLU A 586 -20.09 4.69 17.20
C GLU A 586 -18.96 3.83 16.62
N VAL A 587 -19.13 2.52 16.62
CA VAL A 587 -18.19 1.60 15.96
C VAL A 587 -18.24 1.78 14.44
N ASN A 588 -19.44 1.95 13.88
CA ASN A 588 -19.64 2.16 12.45
C ASN A 588 -19.11 3.53 11.96
N GLU A 589 -19.04 4.55 12.83
CA GLU A 589 -18.35 5.81 12.51
C GLU A 589 -16.86 5.58 12.19
N ILE A 590 -16.19 4.72 12.96
CA ILE A 590 -14.80 4.34 12.68
C ILE A 590 -14.69 3.62 11.32
N ALA A 591 -15.58 2.67 11.06
CA ALA A 591 -15.62 1.98 9.78
C ALA A 591 -15.80 2.96 8.59
N ARG A 592 -16.60 4.03 8.75
CA ARG A 592 -16.79 5.05 7.72
C ARG A 592 -15.55 5.88 7.45
N ILE A 593 -14.65 6.06 8.42
CA ILE A 593 -13.34 6.68 8.19
C ILE A 593 -12.56 5.89 7.13
N GLY A 594 -12.66 4.57 7.13
CA GLY A 594 -12.08 3.67 6.14
C GLY A 594 -10.55 3.67 6.13
N LYS A 595 -9.91 4.07 7.24
CA LYS A 595 -8.45 4.08 7.40
C LYS A 595 -8.00 2.94 8.28
N SER A 596 -6.88 2.34 7.91
CA SER A 596 -6.26 1.29 8.68
C SER A 596 -5.63 1.84 9.96
N PHE A 597 -5.88 1.17 11.08
CA PHE A 597 -5.15 1.43 12.30
C PHE A 597 -3.73 0.86 12.18
N TYR A 598 -2.76 1.50 12.80
CA TYR A 598 -1.39 1.03 12.88
C TYR A 598 -1.03 0.51 14.28
N PRO A 599 -0.06 -0.40 14.41
CA PRO A 599 0.32 -0.95 15.71
C PRO A 599 0.99 0.12 16.58
N VAL A 600 0.78 0.06 17.89
CA VAL A 600 1.44 0.99 18.82
C VAL A 600 2.93 0.71 18.90
N GLU A 601 3.38 -0.55 18.98
CA GLU A 601 4.80 -0.92 19.07
C GLU A 601 5.32 -1.72 17.86
N GLY A 602 4.65 -2.81 17.47
CA GLY A 602 5.04 -3.66 16.34
C GLY A 602 6.15 -4.69 16.64
N ALA A 603 6.52 -4.93 17.91
CA ALA A 603 7.59 -5.87 18.25
C ALA A 603 7.21 -6.91 19.31
N LYS A 604 5.97 -6.94 19.73
CA LYS A 604 5.47 -7.89 20.74
C LYS A 604 5.04 -9.22 20.13
N ALA A 605 4.50 -9.19 18.92
CA ALA A 605 4.05 -10.38 18.21
C ALA A 605 5.23 -11.13 17.58
N SER A 606 5.41 -12.40 17.93
CA SER A 606 6.40 -13.28 17.30
C SER A 606 5.93 -14.73 17.29
N GLY A 607 6.32 -15.47 16.25
CA GLY A 607 6.00 -16.91 16.12
C GLY A 607 4.55 -17.16 15.70
N LYS A 608 4.06 -18.35 16.07
CA LYS A 608 2.73 -18.85 15.72
C LYS A 608 1.82 -18.88 16.96
N ASN A 609 0.52 -18.69 16.75
CA ASN A 609 -0.51 -18.94 17.77
C ASN A 609 -0.83 -20.44 17.87
N SER A 610 -1.75 -20.81 18.77
CA SER A 610 -2.18 -22.22 18.97
C SER A 610 -2.85 -22.85 17.74
N PHE A 611 -3.30 -22.05 16.79
CA PHE A 611 -3.92 -22.47 15.52
C PHE A 611 -2.91 -22.52 14.36
N GLY A 612 -1.61 -22.31 14.63
CA GLY A 612 -0.56 -22.33 13.60
C GLY A 612 -0.48 -21.09 12.72
N ARG A 613 -1.25 -20.03 13.03
CA ARG A 613 -1.23 -18.75 12.32
C ARG A 613 -0.16 -17.82 12.90
N ASN A 614 0.37 -16.90 12.07
CA ASN A 614 1.28 -15.86 12.55
C ASN A 614 0.57 -14.94 13.55
N ARG A 615 1.26 -14.61 14.64
CA ARG A 615 0.71 -13.71 15.67
C ARG A 615 0.63 -12.28 15.17
N GLY A 616 -0.43 -11.56 15.61
CA GLY A 616 -0.62 -10.13 15.44
C GLY A 616 -0.29 -9.35 16.70
N GLU A 617 -0.02 -8.06 16.55
CA GLU A 617 0.05 -7.13 17.68
C GLU A 617 -1.32 -7.05 18.35
N ASN A 618 -1.34 -6.64 19.62
CA ASN A 618 -2.55 -6.58 20.40
C ASN A 618 -3.07 -5.15 20.66
N LEU A 619 -2.30 -4.14 20.28
CA LEU A 619 -2.65 -2.73 20.50
C LEU A 619 -2.46 -1.94 19.20
N PHE A 620 -3.54 -1.31 18.78
CA PHE A 620 -3.60 -0.53 17.55
C PHE A 620 -4.17 0.85 17.80
N MET A 621 -3.79 1.82 16.98
CA MET A 621 -4.28 3.19 17.09
C MET A 621 -4.52 3.82 15.71
N LEU A 622 -5.42 4.79 15.69
CA LEU A 622 -5.60 5.72 14.57
C LEU A 622 -5.69 7.13 15.15
N ASP A 623 -4.74 7.96 14.77
CA ASP A 623 -4.71 9.36 15.17
C ASP A 623 -5.38 10.24 14.12
N THR A 624 -6.38 11.02 14.55
CA THR A 624 -7.09 12.00 13.73
C THR A 624 -6.98 13.38 14.39
N GLU A 625 -7.45 14.43 13.74
CA GLU A 625 -7.36 15.79 14.28
C GLU A 625 -8.00 15.92 15.68
N ASP A 626 -9.23 15.43 15.84
CA ASP A 626 -10.02 15.61 17.05
C ASP A 626 -9.97 14.40 18.01
N TYR A 627 -9.67 13.22 17.49
CA TYR A 627 -9.77 11.95 18.22
C TYR A 627 -8.54 11.08 18.03
N LEU A 628 -8.20 10.38 19.09
CA LEU A 628 -7.31 9.23 19.04
C LEU A 628 -8.14 7.97 19.31
N TYR A 629 -8.22 7.08 18.35
CA TYR A 629 -8.87 5.78 18.51
C TYR A 629 -7.85 4.74 18.91
N VAL A 630 -8.21 3.86 19.85
CA VAL A 630 -7.32 2.80 20.35
C VAL A 630 -8.09 1.50 20.45
N ALA A 631 -7.60 0.44 19.82
CA ALA A 631 -8.13 -0.91 19.90
C ALA A 631 -7.15 -1.81 20.64
N ALA A 632 -7.61 -2.44 21.75
CA ALA A 632 -6.83 -3.37 22.54
C ALA A 632 -7.46 -4.76 22.47
N PHE A 633 -6.69 -5.76 22.00
CA PHE A 633 -7.12 -7.14 21.78
C PHE A 633 -6.51 -8.09 22.79
N ASN A 634 -7.27 -9.10 23.16
CA ASN A 634 -6.82 -10.29 23.85
C ASN A 634 -7.14 -11.54 23.00
N TYR A 635 -6.12 -12.18 22.43
CA TYR A 635 -6.26 -13.37 21.58
C TYR A 635 -6.12 -14.68 22.38
N LYS A 636 -6.17 -14.62 23.72
CA LYS A 636 -5.96 -15.76 24.59
C LYS A 636 -7.27 -16.20 25.26
N ASP A 637 -7.27 -17.45 25.70
CA ASP A 637 -8.35 -18.11 26.45
C ASP A 637 -8.38 -17.77 27.96
N LEU A 638 -7.67 -16.73 28.37
CA LEU A 638 -7.63 -16.21 29.72
C LEU A 638 -7.84 -14.70 29.72
N ALA A 639 -8.65 -14.21 30.63
CA ALA A 639 -8.82 -12.77 30.87
C ALA A 639 -7.47 -12.12 31.18
N PHE A 640 -7.29 -10.91 30.69
CA PHE A 640 -6.04 -10.17 30.80
C PHE A 640 -6.31 -8.71 31.19
N SER A 641 -5.50 -8.17 32.07
CA SER A 641 -5.57 -6.76 32.46
C SER A 641 -4.20 -6.12 32.35
N GLU A 642 -4.12 -5.03 31.62
CA GLU A 642 -2.92 -4.21 31.47
C GLU A 642 -3.35 -2.75 31.25
N ASN A 643 -2.76 -1.83 32.02
CA ASN A 643 -3.01 -0.42 31.79
C ASN A 643 -2.20 0.08 30.60
N ILE A 644 -2.84 0.89 29.75
CA ILE A 644 -2.17 1.51 28.60
C ILE A 644 -1.64 2.87 29.03
N LYS A 645 -0.32 3.03 29.07
CA LYS A 645 0.32 4.34 29.31
C LYS A 645 0.05 5.28 28.13
N LEU A 646 -0.40 6.50 28.43
CA LEU A 646 -0.65 7.52 27.41
C LEU A 646 0.61 7.87 26.59
N SER A 647 1.78 7.81 27.23
CA SER A 647 3.07 8.03 26.54
C SER A 647 3.35 7.03 25.41
N ARG A 648 2.81 5.79 25.50
CA ARG A 648 2.88 4.81 24.39
C ARG A 648 2.07 5.27 23.19
N LEU A 649 0.99 6.02 23.44
CA LEU A 649 0.09 6.55 22.42
C LEU A 649 0.54 7.93 21.89
N GLY A 650 1.63 8.49 22.43
CA GLY A 650 2.16 9.79 22.04
C GLY A 650 1.38 10.99 22.58
N ILE A 651 0.56 10.81 23.65
CA ILE A 651 -0.23 11.88 24.28
C ILE A 651 0.00 11.91 25.80
N ALA A 652 -0.37 13.01 26.45
CA ALA A 652 -0.39 13.16 27.91
C ALA A 652 -1.84 13.35 28.41
N SER A 653 -2.06 13.18 29.71
CA SER A 653 -3.38 13.40 30.33
C SER A 653 -3.89 14.82 30.16
N SER A 654 -2.96 15.78 30.04
CA SER A 654 -3.29 17.19 29.71
C SER A 654 -4.01 17.34 28.38
N ASP A 655 -3.77 16.46 27.43
CA ASP A 655 -4.30 16.52 26.07
C ASP A 655 -5.65 15.78 25.94
N VAL A 656 -6.04 15.04 26.96
CA VAL A 656 -7.26 14.22 26.98
C VAL A 656 -8.43 15.04 27.54
N LYS A 657 -9.51 15.21 26.76
CA LYS A 657 -10.77 15.79 27.18
C LYS A 657 -11.71 14.74 27.78
N GLY A 658 -11.79 13.56 27.17
CA GLY A 658 -12.60 12.44 27.60
C GLY A 658 -12.22 11.15 26.90
N ILE A 659 -12.58 10.03 27.48
CA ILE A 659 -12.37 8.68 26.93
C ILE A 659 -13.68 7.92 27.02
N LYS A 660 -14.09 7.30 25.90
CA LYS A 660 -15.27 6.44 25.84
C LYS A 660 -14.89 5.06 25.31
N GLU A 661 -15.39 4.01 25.95
CA GLU A 661 -15.32 2.65 25.41
C GLU A 661 -16.56 2.40 24.55
N LEU A 662 -16.35 2.13 23.26
CA LEU A 662 -17.41 2.22 22.23
C LEU A 662 -18.36 1.02 22.21
N TRP A 663 -17.92 -0.15 22.67
CA TRP A 663 -18.80 -1.33 22.73
C TRP A 663 -19.81 -1.27 23.85
N THR A 664 -19.44 -0.70 24.99
CA THR A 664 -20.31 -0.54 26.14
C THR A 664 -20.94 0.84 26.25
N GLY A 665 -20.40 1.82 25.51
CA GLY A 665 -20.81 3.23 25.58
C GLY A 665 -20.40 3.92 26.90
N GLN A 666 -19.52 3.31 27.71
CA GLN A 666 -19.14 3.82 29.01
C GLN A 666 -17.96 4.80 28.94
N ASP A 667 -18.05 5.85 29.72
CA ASP A 667 -16.91 6.76 29.92
C ASP A 667 -15.84 6.07 30.78
N VAL A 668 -14.58 6.32 30.43
CA VAL A 668 -13.41 5.74 31.11
C VAL A 668 -12.59 6.85 31.75
N SER A 669 -12.33 6.72 33.06
CA SER A 669 -11.47 7.65 33.80
C SER A 669 -10.01 7.18 33.77
N LEU A 670 -9.08 8.11 33.55
CA LEU A 670 -7.66 7.83 33.67
C LEU A 670 -7.26 7.47 35.10
N GLN A 671 -6.29 6.60 35.23
CA GLN A 671 -5.54 6.33 36.45
C GLN A 671 -4.15 6.94 36.34
N GLY A 672 -4.03 8.22 36.71
CA GLY A 672 -2.83 9.01 36.44
C GLY A 672 -2.65 9.20 34.94
N GLU A 673 -1.53 8.75 34.38
CA GLU A 673 -1.19 8.79 32.94
C GLU A 673 -1.50 7.46 32.23
N GLU A 674 -2.49 6.70 32.73
CA GLU A 674 -2.81 5.37 32.19
C GLU A 674 -4.32 5.20 31.97
N ILE A 675 -4.68 4.48 30.89
CA ILE A 675 -6.03 3.99 30.63
C ILE A 675 -6.13 2.59 31.28
N PRO A 676 -7.04 2.36 32.26
CA PRO A 676 -7.23 1.04 32.81
C PRO A 676 -7.91 0.13 31.77
N VAL A 677 -7.33 -1.05 31.52
CA VAL A 677 -7.86 -2.02 30.56
C VAL A 677 -8.03 -3.37 31.22
N SER A 678 -9.22 -3.93 31.10
CA SER A 678 -9.51 -5.31 31.42
C SER A 678 -10.20 -5.97 30.23
N LEU A 679 -9.60 -7.02 29.72
CA LEU A 679 -10.04 -7.74 28.52
C LEU A 679 -10.51 -9.14 28.93
N PRO A 680 -11.70 -9.58 28.53
CA PRO A 680 -12.10 -10.97 28.67
C PRO A 680 -11.24 -11.88 27.77
N GLU A 681 -11.37 -13.19 27.93
CA GLU A 681 -10.83 -14.14 26.97
C GLU A 681 -11.37 -13.86 25.57
N TYR A 682 -10.51 -13.94 24.55
CA TYR A 682 -10.84 -13.64 23.14
C TYR A 682 -11.69 -12.35 22.98
N GLY A 683 -11.29 -11.27 23.67
CA GLY A 683 -12.05 -10.04 23.75
C GLY A 683 -11.29 -8.83 23.24
N VAL A 684 -12.02 -7.72 23.11
CA VAL A 684 -11.50 -6.44 22.63
C VAL A 684 -12.12 -5.29 23.41
N LYS A 685 -11.35 -4.20 23.54
CA LYS A 685 -11.83 -2.87 23.92
C LYS A 685 -11.49 -1.89 22.80
N LEU A 686 -12.45 -1.02 22.49
CA LEU A 686 -12.30 0.00 21.46
C LEU A 686 -12.58 1.36 22.08
N TYR A 687 -11.54 2.17 22.21
CA TYR A 687 -11.62 3.48 22.86
C TYR A 687 -11.63 4.61 21.82
N LYS A 688 -12.45 5.61 22.10
CA LYS A 688 -12.43 6.93 21.46
C LYS A 688 -11.95 7.93 22.51
N ILE A 689 -10.77 8.48 22.31
CA ILE A 689 -10.16 9.50 23.14
C ILE A 689 -10.40 10.84 22.47
N GLU A 690 -11.21 11.68 23.09
CA GLU A 690 -11.41 13.05 22.62
C GLU A 690 -10.23 13.89 23.06
N LYS A 691 -9.56 14.52 22.10
CA LYS A 691 -8.44 15.42 22.38
C LYS A 691 -8.96 16.76 22.86
N LYS A 692 -8.31 17.37 23.84
CA LYS A 692 -8.54 18.78 24.12
C LYS A 692 -8.10 19.56 22.90
N GLY A 693 -9.05 20.12 22.16
CA GLY A 693 -8.72 21.01 21.07
C GLY A 693 -7.80 22.09 21.62
N THR A 694 -6.68 22.32 20.99
CA THR A 694 -5.97 23.58 21.13
C THR A 694 -7.00 24.64 20.80
N GLY A 695 -7.45 25.40 21.84
CA GLY A 695 -8.65 26.23 21.81
C GLY A 695 -8.90 26.92 20.49
N THR A 696 -10.16 27.24 20.18
CA THR A 696 -10.70 27.80 18.94
C THR A 696 -9.94 29.02 18.39
N GLY A 697 -8.68 28.83 18.12
CA GLY A 697 -7.78 29.61 17.32
C GLY A 697 -7.29 28.65 16.27
N VAL A 698 -7.24 29.08 15.05
CA VAL A 698 -6.59 28.39 13.95
C VAL A 698 -5.25 27.83 14.45
N SER A 699 -5.23 26.57 14.88
CA SER A 699 -3.97 25.88 15.15
C SER A 699 -3.35 25.60 13.79
N GLY A 700 -2.62 26.61 13.30
CA GLY A 700 -1.66 26.35 12.24
C GLY A 700 -0.71 25.29 12.74
N LEU A 701 -0.38 24.33 11.90
CA LEU A 701 0.79 23.49 12.07
C LEU A 701 1.95 24.42 12.47
N THR A 702 2.39 24.35 13.72
CA THR A 702 3.57 25.07 14.15
C THR A 702 4.80 24.35 13.63
N ALA A 703 5.11 24.54 12.35
CA ALA A 703 6.50 24.54 11.97
C ALA A 703 7.13 25.79 12.65
N PRO A 704 8.34 25.71 13.19
CA PRO A 704 8.94 26.81 13.99
C PRO A 704 9.32 27.99 13.14
N ASP A 705 8.70 28.42 12.09
CA ASP A 705 9.00 29.66 11.33
C ASP A 705 7.85 30.05 10.37
N LYS A 706 6.56 29.98 10.80
CA LYS A 706 5.50 30.52 9.95
C LYS A 706 5.51 32.05 9.94
N LYS A 707 5.83 32.60 8.78
CA LYS A 707 5.78 34.03 8.50
C LYS A 707 4.36 34.58 8.25
N ILE A 708 3.35 33.66 8.11
CA ILE A 708 1.96 34.01 7.78
C ILE A 708 1.00 33.34 8.78
N THR A 709 0.08 34.14 9.33
CA THR A 709 -0.99 33.68 10.22
C THR A 709 -2.35 34.17 9.74
N GLY A 710 -3.44 33.46 10.11
CA GLY A 710 -4.78 33.87 9.72
C GLY A 710 -5.87 33.41 10.71
N TRP A 711 -6.99 34.15 10.77
CA TRP A 711 -8.16 33.82 11.57
C TRP A 711 -9.45 34.34 10.90
N VAL A 712 -10.58 33.77 11.25
CA VAL A 712 -11.91 34.20 10.79
C VAL A 712 -12.65 34.88 11.92
N LYS A 713 -13.29 35.99 11.63
CA LYS A 713 -14.21 36.68 12.54
C LYS A 713 -15.27 37.40 11.73
N ASP A 714 -16.55 37.25 12.08
CA ASP A 714 -17.70 37.97 11.53
C ASP A 714 -17.74 37.99 9.97
N ASP A 715 -17.64 36.82 9.34
CA ASP A 715 -17.57 36.64 7.87
C ASP A 715 -16.36 37.33 7.19
N HIS A 716 -15.33 37.65 7.93
CA HIS A 716 -14.05 38.16 7.45
C HIS A 716 -12.92 37.19 7.77
N LEU A 717 -12.08 36.93 6.78
CA LEU A 717 -10.81 36.21 6.92
C LEU A 717 -9.68 37.23 7.02
N PHE A 718 -8.99 37.24 8.14
CA PHE A 718 -7.84 38.07 8.39
C PHE A 718 -6.57 37.25 8.14
N ILE A 719 -5.64 37.79 7.34
CA ILE A 719 -4.32 37.23 7.10
C ILE A 719 -3.29 38.26 7.57
N GLN A 720 -2.38 37.83 8.43
CA GLN A 720 -1.24 38.62 8.87
C GLN A 720 0.05 38.00 8.33
N SER A 721 0.92 38.82 7.73
CA SER A 721 2.18 38.38 7.13
C SER A 721 3.29 39.33 7.47
N GLU A 722 4.48 38.81 7.78
CA GLU A 722 5.70 39.60 7.92
C GLU A 722 6.28 40.00 6.56
N GLU A 723 5.88 39.30 5.50
CA GLU A 723 6.30 39.60 4.13
C GLU A 723 5.15 40.14 3.28
N THR A 724 5.50 40.89 2.25
CA THR A 724 4.51 41.37 1.27
C THR A 724 3.93 40.22 0.47
N LEU A 725 2.60 40.09 0.47
CA LEU A 725 1.89 39.08 -0.33
C LEU A 725 1.64 39.58 -1.76
N LYS A 726 1.92 38.77 -2.73
CA LYS A 726 1.59 39.00 -4.16
C LYS A 726 0.19 38.52 -4.55
N GLY A 727 -0.35 37.54 -3.84
CA GLY A 727 -1.68 37.02 -4.09
C GLY A 727 -2.17 36.11 -2.98
N LEU A 728 -3.50 36.04 -2.87
CA LEU A 728 -4.19 35.10 -2.00
C LEU A 728 -5.20 34.31 -2.84
N PHE A 729 -5.18 33.01 -2.67
CA PHE A 729 -6.05 32.07 -3.38
C PHE A 729 -6.79 31.22 -2.35
N ILE A 730 -8.12 31.19 -2.39
CA ILE A 730 -8.95 30.40 -1.49
C ILE A 730 -9.54 29.24 -2.27
N TYR A 731 -9.30 28.03 -1.75
CA TYR A 731 -9.78 26.78 -2.32
C TYR A 731 -10.81 26.13 -1.39
N SER A 732 -11.80 25.45 -1.96
CA SER A 732 -12.67 24.55 -1.19
C SER A 732 -11.87 23.33 -0.68
N ALA A 733 -12.44 22.58 0.25
CA ALA A 733 -11.85 21.33 0.74
C ALA A 733 -11.57 20.29 -0.38
N GLN A 734 -12.25 20.42 -1.53
CA GLN A 734 -12.08 19.58 -2.72
C GLN A 734 -11.01 20.12 -3.69
N GLY A 735 -10.28 21.19 -3.31
CA GLY A 735 -9.23 21.79 -4.13
C GLY A 735 -9.74 22.73 -5.24
N THR A 736 -11.02 23.08 -5.27
CA THR A 736 -11.58 24.03 -6.24
C THR A 736 -11.28 25.46 -5.82
N LEU A 737 -10.66 26.25 -6.69
CA LEU A 737 -10.44 27.68 -6.45
C LEU A 737 -11.79 28.42 -6.37
N VAL A 738 -12.13 28.96 -5.19
CA VAL A 738 -13.41 29.65 -4.95
C VAL A 738 -13.26 31.17 -4.85
N LYS A 739 -12.06 31.67 -4.51
CA LYS A 739 -11.79 33.11 -4.48
C LYS A 739 -10.32 33.40 -4.78
N LYS A 740 -10.08 34.45 -5.57
CA LYS A 740 -8.72 34.88 -5.94
C LYS A 740 -8.60 36.38 -5.72
N LEU A 741 -7.56 36.78 -5.02
CA LEU A 741 -7.18 38.19 -4.80
C LEU A 741 -5.80 38.40 -5.44
N PRO A 742 -5.73 38.76 -6.74
CA PRO A 742 -4.50 39.08 -7.41
C PRO A 742 -4.09 40.54 -7.04
N ALA A 743 -2.81 40.79 -7.00
CA ALA A 743 -2.26 42.17 -6.75
C ALA A 743 -2.72 42.78 -5.41
N LEU A 744 -2.15 42.29 -4.32
CA LEU A 744 -2.35 42.84 -2.99
C LEU A 744 -1.39 44.04 -2.79
N TYR A 745 -1.91 45.13 -2.20
CA TYR A 745 -1.05 46.22 -1.77
C TYR A 745 -0.22 45.79 -0.54
N PRO A 746 1.03 46.22 -0.42
CA PRO A 746 1.86 45.87 0.73
C PRO A 746 1.23 46.34 2.04
N GLN A 747 0.91 45.43 2.92
CA GLN A 747 0.39 45.70 4.25
C GLN A 747 0.64 44.48 5.17
N ALA A 748 0.79 44.74 6.47
CA ALA A 748 1.05 43.69 7.44
C ALA A 748 -0.20 42.79 7.72
N ARG A 749 -1.38 43.28 7.38
CA ARG A 749 -2.64 42.60 7.64
C ARG A 749 -3.63 42.77 6.48
N TYR A 750 -4.20 41.69 6.01
CA TYR A 750 -5.21 41.65 4.96
C TYR A 750 -6.57 41.27 5.56
N ASP A 751 -7.61 41.98 5.20
CA ASP A 751 -8.99 41.76 5.60
C ASP A 751 -9.79 41.34 4.35
N ILE A 752 -10.32 40.15 4.34
CA ILE A 752 -10.98 39.50 3.18
C ILE A 752 -12.41 39.16 3.58
N ASN A 753 -13.37 39.83 2.96
CA ASN A 753 -14.77 39.46 3.13
C ASN A 753 -15.02 38.09 2.48
N ILE A 754 -15.53 37.15 3.26
CA ILE A 754 -15.86 35.79 2.86
C ILE A 754 -17.35 35.46 3.05
N ALA A 755 -18.21 36.47 3.20
CA ALA A 755 -19.66 36.32 3.38
C ALA A 755 -20.32 35.53 2.23
N ASP A 756 -19.75 35.59 1.04
CA ASP A 756 -20.17 34.90 -0.19
C ASP A 756 -19.79 33.42 -0.24
N LEU A 757 -18.90 32.94 0.64
CA LEU A 757 -18.54 31.53 0.70
C LEU A 757 -19.58 30.73 1.52
N PRO A 758 -19.87 29.48 1.15
CA PRO A 758 -20.71 28.58 1.96
C PRO A 758 -20.02 28.27 3.30
N LYS A 759 -20.79 27.76 4.29
CA LYS A 759 -20.19 27.21 5.51
C LYS A 759 -19.39 25.97 5.16
N GLY A 760 -18.17 25.85 5.68
CA GLY A 760 -17.29 24.71 5.42
C GLY A 760 -15.83 25.01 5.61
N MET A 761 -15.00 24.03 5.31
CA MET A 761 -13.55 24.12 5.39
C MET A 761 -12.98 24.65 4.06
N PHE A 762 -11.97 25.54 4.18
CA PHE A 762 -11.27 26.15 3.06
C PHE A 762 -9.76 26.17 3.32
N LEU A 763 -9.00 26.15 2.22
CA LEU A 763 -7.55 26.34 2.22
C LEU A 763 -7.23 27.70 1.61
N VAL A 764 -6.35 28.45 2.25
CA VAL A 764 -5.81 29.70 1.71
C VAL A 764 -4.36 29.49 1.34
N GLN A 765 -4.03 29.71 0.09
CA GLN A 765 -2.66 29.80 -0.37
C GLN A 765 -2.26 31.27 -0.47
N ALA A 766 -1.26 31.65 0.32
CA ALA A 766 -0.66 32.98 0.29
C ALA A 766 0.69 32.91 -0.44
N VAL A 767 0.87 33.74 -1.46
CA VAL A 767 2.09 33.82 -2.26
C VAL A 767 2.85 35.07 -1.91
N THR A 768 4.09 34.97 -1.41
CA THR A 768 4.94 36.06 -1.00
C THR A 768 5.66 36.75 -2.18
N SER A 769 6.31 37.85 -1.91
CA SER A 769 7.10 38.58 -2.92
C SER A 769 8.32 37.84 -3.42
N VAL A 770 8.84 36.89 -2.66
CA VAL A 770 9.96 35.99 -3.01
C VAL A 770 9.54 34.68 -3.65
N GLN A 771 8.25 34.54 -4.03
CA GLN A 771 7.64 33.35 -4.64
C GLN A 771 7.51 32.13 -3.71
N GLU A 772 7.72 32.27 -2.42
CA GLU A 772 7.33 31.27 -1.44
C GLU A 772 5.81 31.24 -1.29
N SER A 773 5.22 30.08 -1.16
CA SER A 773 3.79 29.93 -0.91
C SER A 773 3.54 29.23 0.42
N GLU A 774 2.72 29.83 1.26
CA GLU A 774 2.23 29.20 2.48
C GLU A 774 0.74 28.93 2.39
N CYS A 775 0.33 27.80 2.95
CA CYS A 775 -1.08 27.40 3.00
C CYS A 775 -1.61 27.48 4.44
N LEU A 776 -2.76 28.11 4.58
CA LEU A 776 -3.51 28.18 5.83
C LEU A 776 -4.87 27.52 5.63
N LYS A 777 -5.35 26.84 6.68
CA LYS A 777 -6.70 26.24 6.71
C LYS A 777 -7.60 27.11 7.57
N PHE A 778 -8.83 27.34 7.12
CA PHE A 778 -9.85 27.99 7.94
C PHE A 778 -11.23 27.35 7.75
N VAL A 779 -12.08 27.52 8.74
CA VAL A 779 -13.48 27.10 8.70
C VAL A 779 -14.35 28.35 8.77
N LYS A 780 -15.32 28.44 7.83
CA LYS A 780 -16.36 29.47 7.84
C LYS A 780 -17.62 28.96 8.50
#